data_83f58c530b272b0800ef866e2ae11921
#
_entry.id   83f58c530b272b0800ef866e2ae11921
#
_cell.length_a   1.000
_cell.length_b   1.000
_cell.length_c   1.000
_cell.angle_alpha   90.00
_cell.angle_beta   90.00
_cell.angle_gamma   90.00
#
_symmetry.space_group_name_H-M   'P 1'
#
loop_
_entity.id
_entity.type
_entity.pdbx_description
1 polymer ?
#
loop_
_entity_poly.entity_id
_entity_poly.type
_entity_poly.pdbx_seq_one_letter_code
_entity_poly.pdbx_strand_id
1 'polypeptide(L)'
;MKQTFKTALAIVLAMNCLGSWAQWGAPADPNPTVKLKDAYKNYFMIGVALNQRNVSNDDQINLVKTEFNSITAENDMKPGELHPKEGVWNWEKADKIANFCRQNGIKLRGHCLCWHSQFADWMFTDKKGKPVKKEVFYERLREHIHTVVNRYKDVVYCWDVVNEAISDGGGGFGGFGGFGRRGQAPSPYRDSRHYQLCGDEFIAKAFEFAREADPNALLFYNDYNECDPGKRDRIFNMVKKMKDAGVPIDGIGMQGHYNVYGPSEEDIDAAITKYKTIVKHIHVTELDIRINTEMGGQLRFSRGENKPVAGYMNTLLTDQYNRIFKIFRKHKDVIDCVTFWNLGDRDSWLGVNNHPLPFDENYKPKQAYYAIKNFNAALDNAIPKEDFVPNPMNQPGQEWPKVNSEGYARFRVEAPDAKSVIVSLGLGGRGGTVLRKDKDGVWVGTTEGPMDPGFHYYHLTIDGGVFNDPGTHNYFGSCRWESGIEIPAPDQDFYAYRKNIPHGNIQQITFWSESTGKMQTANVYLPDGYGKLVKGKQERYPVLYLQHGWGENETSWPVQGKTGLIMDNLIADGKVKPFIIVMAYGLTNDFKFGTIGKFTAEEFEKVLIDELIPYVDSHFLTKADKWNRAMAGLSMGGMETKLITLRRPEVFGYWGLLSGGQYAPEEIKDPKAVKVIFEGCGDKENPAGINKSVADLKAAGYNAHGFISEGTAHEFLTWRRCLREMAPLLFK
;
A
#
# COMPACT_ATOMS: atom_id res chain seq x y z
N MET A 1 -12.92 -15.06 -39.64
CA MET A 1 -11.93 -15.68 -38.72
C MET A 1 -10.54 -15.02 -38.67
N LYS A 2 -10.02 -14.42 -39.77
CA LYS A 2 -8.68 -13.71 -39.71
C LYS A 2 -8.73 -12.30 -39.09
N GLN A 3 -9.88 -11.67 -39.04
CA GLN A 3 -10.01 -10.32 -38.46
C GLN A 3 -10.20 -10.32 -36.92
N THR A 4 -10.84 -11.35 -36.39
CA THR A 4 -11.04 -11.56 -34.95
C THR A 4 -9.76 -11.94 -34.22
N PHE A 5 -8.79 -12.58 -34.89
CA PHE A 5 -7.51 -12.93 -34.28
C PHE A 5 -6.54 -11.74 -34.18
N LYS A 6 -6.62 -10.78 -35.11
CA LYS A 6 -5.79 -9.56 -35.05
C LYS A 6 -6.22 -8.61 -33.93
N THR A 7 -7.51 -8.54 -33.64
CA THR A 7 -8.05 -7.72 -32.54
C THR A 7 -7.75 -8.34 -31.17
N ALA A 8 -7.78 -9.69 -31.07
CA ALA A 8 -7.45 -10.37 -29.81
C ALA A 8 -5.94 -10.29 -29.46
N LEU A 9 -5.06 -10.34 -30.46
CA LEU A 9 -3.61 -10.25 -30.21
C LEU A 9 -3.16 -8.81 -29.87
N ALA A 10 -3.80 -7.79 -30.48
CA ALA A 10 -3.56 -6.39 -30.11
C ALA A 10 -4.07 -6.06 -28.69
N ILE A 11 -5.16 -6.68 -28.25
CA ILE A 11 -5.70 -6.52 -26.90
C ILE A 11 -4.82 -7.23 -25.87
N VAL A 12 -4.23 -8.37 -26.17
CA VAL A 12 -3.32 -9.10 -25.25
C VAL A 12 -1.96 -8.41 -25.14
N LEU A 13 -1.43 -7.82 -26.20
CA LEU A 13 -0.20 -7.02 -26.17
C LEU A 13 -0.39 -5.66 -25.48
N ALA A 14 -1.54 -5.02 -25.71
CA ALA A 14 -1.94 -3.83 -24.97
C ALA A 14 -2.14 -4.12 -23.48
N MET A 15 -2.71 -5.29 -23.09
CA MET A 15 -2.90 -5.67 -21.70
C MET A 15 -1.58 -5.94 -20.96
N ASN A 16 -0.53 -6.42 -21.61
CA ASN A 16 0.77 -6.63 -20.96
C ASN A 16 1.59 -5.34 -20.79
N CYS A 17 1.42 -4.33 -21.65
CA CYS A 17 1.97 -2.99 -21.44
C CYS A 17 1.04 -2.10 -20.60
N LEU A 18 -0.28 -2.34 -20.62
CA LEU A 18 -1.30 -1.59 -19.89
C LEU A 18 -1.56 -2.15 -18.49
N GLY A 19 -1.01 -3.30 -18.15
CA GLY A 19 -1.12 -3.89 -16.81
C GLY A 19 -0.62 -2.97 -15.68
N SER A 20 0.14 -1.94 -16.01
CA SER A 20 0.61 -0.92 -15.06
C SER A 20 -0.24 0.36 -15.01
N TRP A 21 -1.15 0.61 -16.00
CA TRP A 21 -1.78 1.93 -16.16
C TRP A 21 -3.30 1.97 -16.11
N ALA A 22 -3.99 0.85 -16.31
CA ALA A 22 -5.43 0.88 -16.62
C ALA A 22 -6.35 0.33 -15.52
N GLN A 23 -5.87 -0.13 -14.40
CA GLN A 23 -6.73 -0.52 -13.29
C GLN A 23 -6.15 -0.02 -11.97
N TRP A 24 -6.85 0.87 -11.32
CA TRP A 24 -6.80 1.12 -9.89
C TRP A 24 -7.30 -0.13 -9.12
N GLY A 25 -6.87 -1.30 -9.56
CA GLY A 25 -7.06 -2.57 -8.89
C GLY A 25 -5.87 -2.85 -7.99
N ALA A 26 -6.08 -3.62 -6.93
CA ALA A 26 -5.02 -4.12 -6.07
C ALA A 26 -3.85 -4.65 -6.91
N PRO A 27 -2.58 -4.43 -6.50
CA PRO A 27 -1.43 -5.00 -7.19
C PRO A 27 -1.63 -6.49 -7.39
N ALA A 28 -1.16 -7.02 -8.53
CA ALA A 28 -1.13 -8.46 -8.73
C ALA A 28 -0.46 -9.09 -7.50
N ASP A 29 -1.14 -10.06 -6.89
CA ASP A 29 -0.62 -10.73 -5.71
C ASP A 29 0.71 -11.43 -6.06
N PRO A 30 1.85 -11.04 -5.47
CA PRO A 30 3.14 -11.65 -5.80
C PRO A 30 3.21 -13.12 -5.36
N ASN A 31 2.33 -13.54 -4.43
CA ASN A 31 2.30 -14.89 -3.87
C ASN A 31 0.85 -15.44 -3.83
N PRO A 32 0.21 -15.68 -4.99
CA PRO A 32 -1.23 -16.03 -5.03
C PRO A 32 -1.55 -17.39 -4.39
N THR A 33 -0.56 -18.28 -4.26
CA THR A 33 -0.72 -19.59 -3.65
C THR A 33 -0.57 -19.59 -2.13
N VAL A 34 0.12 -18.60 -1.57
CA VAL A 34 0.29 -18.45 -0.12
C VAL A 34 -0.97 -17.82 0.48
N LYS A 35 -1.48 -18.39 1.56
CA LYS A 35 -2.65 -17.92 2.29
C LYS A 35 -2.25 -17.23 3.58
N LEU A 36 -3.17 -16.45 4.17
CA LEU A 36 -2.84 -15.63 5.33
C LEU A 36 -2.30 -16.49 6.49
N LYS A 37 -2.99 -17.59 6.84
CA LYS A 37 -2.52 -18.52 7.87
C LYS A 37 -1.15 -19.13 7.57
N ASP A 38 -0.82 -19.31 6.28
CA ASP A 38 0.46 -19.90 5.85
C ASP A 38 1.60 -18.89 5.93
N ALA A 39 1.31 -17.61 5.61
CA ALA A 39 2.26 -16.50 5.76
C ALA A 39 2.70 -16.31 7.22
N TYR A 40 1.78 -16.59 8.16
CA TYR A 40 2.03 -16.41 9.60
C TYR A 40 2.36 -17.70 10.36
N LYS A 41 2.53 -18.85 9.70
CA LYS A 41 2.79 -20.16 10.36
C LYS A 41 3.99 -20.17 11.33
N ASN A 42 4.96 -19.29 11.14
CA ASN A 42 6.16 -19.18 11.99
C ASN A 42 6.05 -18.02 13.02
N TYR A 43 4.90 -17.39 13.12
CA TYR A 43 4.64 -16.27 14.01
C TYR A 43 3.53 -16.59 15.00
N PHE A 44 2.30 -16.69 14.54
CA PHE A 44 1.10 -16.91 15.34
C PHE A 44 -0.05 -17.45 14.47
N MET A 45 -1.09 -17.97 15.11
CA MET A 45 -2.31 -18.36 14.41
C MET A 45 -3.08 -17.14 13.89
N ILE A 46 -3.76 -17.32 12.77
CA ILE A 46 -4.72 -16.33 12.27
C ILE A 46 -6.13 -16.85 12.51
N GLY A 47 -6.89 -16.08 13.31
CA GLY A 47 -8.24 -16.40 13.69
C GLY A 47 -9.29 -15.51 13.03
N VAL A 48 -10.54 -15.94 13.11
CA VAL A 48 -11.71 -15.17 12.66
C VAL A 48 -12.90 -15.42 13.56
N ALA A 49 -13.63 -14.35 13.93
CA ALA A 49 -14.90 -14.48 14.63
C ALA A 49 -16.03 -14.77 13.63
N LEU A 50 -16.85 -15.77 13.92
CA LEU A 50 -17.91 -16.25 13.05
C LEU A 50 -19.19 -16.48 13.85
N ASN A 51 -20.31 -16.43 13.14
CA ASN A 51 -21.60 -16.92 13.61
C ASN A 51 -22.03 -18.15 12.79
N GLN A 52 -23.10 -18.82 13.23
CA GLN A 52 -23.59 -20.05 12.60
C GLN A 52 -23.91 -19.91 11.09
N ARG A 53 -24.16 -18.69 10.58
CA ARG A 53 -24.48 -18.46 9.15
C ARG A 53 -23.22 -18.62 8.28
N ASN A 54 -22.08 -18.17 8.78
CA ASN A 54 -20.80 -18.25 8.06
C ASN A 54 -20.38 -19.70 7.82
N VAL A 55 -20.70 -20.61 8.76
CA VAL A 55 -20.42 -22.05 8.64
C VAL A 55 -21.54 -22.84 7.97
N SER A 56 -22.45 -22.15 7.29
CA SER A 56 -23.58 -22.72 6.53
C SER A 56 -23.60 -22.30 5.07
N ASN A 57 -22.63 -21.50 4.63
CA ASN A 57 -22.49 -21.00 3.28
C ASN A 57 -21.17 -21.49 2.68
N ASP A 58 -21.22 -22.21 1.55
CA ASP A 58 -20.08 -22.90 0.98
C ASP A 58 -18.92 -21.97 0.60
N ASP A 59 -19.22 -20.78 0.06
CA ASP A 59 -18.18 -19.81 -0.30
C ASP A 59 -17.44 -19.28 0.94
N GLN A 60 -18.22 -18.99 2.01
CA GLN A 60 -17.65 -18.53 3.29
C GLN A 60 -16.87 -19.65 3.98
N ILE A 61 -17.40 -20.88 3.98
CA ILE A 61 -16.70 -22.06 4.48
C ILE A 61 -15.36 -22.24 3.79
N ASN A 62 -15.32 -22.12 2.46
CA ASN A 62 -14.08 -22.26 1.69
C ASN A 62 -13.07 -21.15 2.07
N LEU A 63 -13.50 -19.90 2.19
CA LEU A 63 -12.66 -18.79 2.62
C LEU A 63 -12.09 -19.04 4.03
N VAL A 64 -12.94 -19.45 4.99
CA VAL A 64 -12.53 -19.74 6.37
C VAL A 64 -11.47 -20.84 6.39
N LYS A 65 -11.73 -21.97 5.72
CA LYS A 65 -10.80 -23.12 5.68
C LYS A 65 -9.46 -22.76 5.02
N THR A 66 -9.49 -21.83 4.08
CA THR A 66 -8.32 -21.45 3.30
C THR A 66 -7.42 -20.47 4.06
N GLU A 67 -8.01 -19.45 4.67
CA GLU A 67 -7.27 -18.32 5.22
C GLU A 67 -7.00 -18.39 6.73
N PHE A 68 -7.79 -19.18 7.50
CA PHE A 68 -7.77 -19.17 8.95
C PHE A 68 -7.50 -20.54 9.56
N ASN A 69 -6.94 -20.56 10.77
CA ASN A 69 -6.66 -21.79 11.54
C ASN A 69 -7.18 -21.72 12.99
N SER A 70 -7.86 -20.63 13.38
CA SER A 70 -8.58 -20.47 14.63
C SER A 70 -9.94 -19.78 14.38
N ILE A 71 -10.96 -20.17 15.14
CA ILE A 71 -12.30 -19.58 15.09
C ILE A 71 -12.72 -19.15 16.50
N THR A 72 -13.43 -18.01 16.58
CA THR A 72 -14.15 -17.57 17.78
C THR A 72 -15.63 -17.48 17.46
N ALA A 73 -16.51 -17.98 18.33
CA ALA A 73 -17.94 -17.78 18.17
C ALA A 73 -18.30 -16.34 18.57
N GLU A 74 -18.68 -15.50 17.59
CA GLU A 74 -18.96 -14.07 17.79
C GLU A 74 -19.94 -13.79 18.91
N ASN A 75 -21.12 -14.46 18.85
CA ASN A 75 -22.19 -14.32 19.83
C ASN A 75 -22.70 -15.67 20.35
N ASP A 76 -22.55 -16.72 19.56
CA ASP A 76 -23.28 -17.98 19.77
C ASP A 76 -22.83 -18.78 21.01
N MET A 77 -21.70 -18.41 21.64
CA MET A 77 -21.22 -18.99 22.90
C MET A 77 -21.32 -18.02 24.10
N LYS A 78 -21.90 -16.84 23.93
CA LYS A 78 -22.08 -15.90 25.05
C LYS A 78 -23.09 -16.41 26.09
N PRO A 79 -22.91 -16.08 27.39
CA PRO A 79 -23.73 -16.67 28.47
C PRO A 79 -25.23 -16.51 28.29
N GLY A 80 -25.70 -15.33 27.85
CA GLY A 80 -27.11 -15.07 27.61
C GLY A 80 -27.72 -15.85 26.45
N GLU A 81 -26.90 -16.22 25.44
CA GLU A 81 -27.35 -17.09 24.35
C GLU A 81 -27.38 -18.55 24.76
N LEU A 82 -26.36 -19.03 25.47
CA LEU A 82 -26.26 -20.44 25.87
C LEU A 82 -27.19 -20.80 27.03
N HIS A 83 -27.34 -19.91 28.04
CA HIS A 83 -28.06 -20.18 29.28
C HIS A 83 -29.03 -19.04 29.63
N PRO A 84 -30.06 -18.81 28.79
CA PRO A 84 -30.94 -17.64 28.90
C PRO A 84 -31.88 -17.68 30.13
N LYS A 85 -32.16 -18.89 30.69
CA LYS A 85 -33.00 -19.10 31.85
C LYS A 85 -32.42 -20.24 32.69
N GLU A 86 -32.73 -20.25 33.98
CA GLU A 86 -32.34 -21.33 34.91
C GLU A 86 -32.77 -22.70 34.38
N GLY A 87 -31.77 -23.60 34.19
CA GLY A 87 -31.96 -24.94 33.64
C GLY A 87 -32.30 -25.04 32.15
N VAL A 88 -32.25 -23.91 31.39
CA VAL A 88 -32.54 -23.89 29.96
C VAL A 88 -31.27 -23.59 29.18
N TRP A 89 -30.88 -24.51 28.29
CA TRP A 89 -29.66 -24.44 27.50
C TRP A 89 -29.96 -24.43 26.00
N ASN A 90 -29.32 -23.51 25.25
CA ASN A 90 -29.42 -23.39 23.82
C ASN A 90 -28.07 -23.75 23.15
N TRP A 91 -27.92 -25.00 22.74
CA TRP A 91 -26.66 -25.50 22.21
C TRP A 91 -26.52 -25.41 20.69
N GLU A 92 -27.64 -25.35 19.96
CA GLU A 92 -27.69 -25.55 18.51
C GLU A 92 -26.70 -24.72 17.74
N LYS A 93 -26.66 -23.41 17.99
CA LYS A 93 -25.79 -22.48 17.27
C LYS A 93 -24.32 -22.72 17.59
N ALA A 94 -23.98 -22.87 18.87
CA ALA A 94 -22.64 -23.12 19.35
C ALA A 94 -22.10 -24.48 18.89
N ASP A 95 -22.96 -25.53 18.98
CA ASP A 95 -22.63 -26.89 18.51
C ASP A 95 -22.29 -26.89 17.01
N LYS A 96 -23.00 -26.10 16.21
CA LYS A 96 -22.75 -26.02 14.77
C LYS A 96 -21.33 -25.48 14.47
N ILE A 97 -20.90 -24.43 15.17
CA ILE A 97 -19.55 -23.88 15.06
C ILE A 97 -18.52 -24.89 15.57
N ALA A 98 -18.76 -25.49 16.76
CA ALA A 98 -17.86 -26.45 17.36
C ALA A 98 -17.67 -27.71 16.47
N ASN A 99 -18.77 -28.23 15.89
CA ASN A 99 -18.72 -29.36 14.97
C ASN A 99 -17.98 -29.02 13.66
N PHE A 100 -18.17 -27.81 13.13
CA PHE A 100 -17.39 -27.34 12.00
C PHE A 100 -15.88 -27.32 12.31
N CYS A 101 -15.50 -26.84 13.49
CA CYS A 101 -14.10 -26.85 13.93
C CYS A 101 -13.55 -28.28 14.06
N ARG A 102 -14.29 -29.20 14.68
CA ARG A 102 -13.90 -30.62 14.80
C ARG A 102 -13.68 -31.29 13.45
N GLN A 103 -14.61 -31.11 12.52
CA GLN A 103 -14.60 -31.73 11.20
C GLN A 103 -13.45 -31.22 10.32
N ASN A 104 -13.00 -29.98 10.53
CA ASN A 104 -11.99 -29.35 9.69
C ASN A 104 -10.62 -29.17 10.37
N GLY A 105 -10.46 -29.65 11.62
CA GLY A 105 -9.19 -29.54 12.36
C GLY A 105 -8.82 -28.09 12.68
N ILE A 106 -9.80 -27.18 12.77
CA ILE A 106 -9.61 -25.78 13.11
C ILE A 106 -9.79 -25.62 14.62
N LYS A 107 -8.94 -24.84 15.27
CA LYS A 107 -9.02 -24.59 16.70
C LYS A 107 -10.17 -23.66 17.03
N LEU A 108 -10.86 -23.90 18.14
CA LEU A 108 -11.94 -23.04 18.62
C LEU A 108 -11.51 -22.28 19.87
N ARG A 109 -11.69 -20.96 19.87
CA ARG A 109 -11.58 -20.08 21.03
C ARG A 109 -12.96 -19.87 21.63
N GLY A 110 -13.13 -20.17 22.90
CA GLY A 110 -14.40 -19.99 23.63
C GLY A 110 -14.58 -18.53 24.08
N HIS A 111 -15.65 -17.89 23.67
CA HIS A 111 -15.97 -16.50 24.01
C HIS A 111 -17.45 -16.37 24.36
N CYS A 112 -17.78 -16.04 25.58
CA CYS A 112 -17.00 -15.92 26.79
C CYS A 112 -17.76 -16.57 27.97
N LEU A 113 -17.12 -16.83 29.11
CA LEU A 113 -17.75 -17.48 30.25
C LEU A 113 -18.45 -16.49 31.20
N CYS A 114 -17.92 -15.30 31.40
CA CYS A 114 -18.45 -14.26 32.27
C CYS A 114 -18.26 -12.87 31.66
N TRP A 115 -19.36 -12.14 31.44
CA TRP A 115 -19.32 -10.79 30.87
C TRP A 115 -20.45 -9.93 31.46
N HIS A 116 -20.23 -8.63 31.63
CA HIS A 116 -21.21 -7.70 32.18
C HIS A 116 -22.40 -7.44 31.24
N SER A 117 -22.24 -7.73 29.96
CA SER A 117 -23.27 -7.65 28.93
C SER A 117 -23.67 -9.04 28.45
N GLN A 118 -24.82 -9.18 27.79
CA GLN A 118 -25.36 -10.47 27.30
C GLN A 118 -25.26 -11.61 28.33
N PHE A 119 -25.58 -11.28 29.59
CA PHE A 119 -25.61 -12.19 30.71
C PHE A 119 -27.04 -12.22 31.28
N ALA A 120 -27.59 -13.41 31.56
CA ALA A 120 -29.01 -13.57 31.89
C ALA A 120 -29.39 -13.04 33.28
N ASP A 121 -30.53 -12.36 33.37
CA ASP A 121 -31.00 -11.72 34.60
C ASP A 121 -31.27 -12.70 35.77
N TRP A 122 -31.69 -13.93 35.44
CA TRP A 122 -31.95 -14.96 36.44
C TRP A 122 -30.72 -15.31 37.29
N MET A 123 -29.51 -15.09 36.75
CA MET A 123 -28.28 -15.31 37.49
C MET A 123 -28.18 -14.44 38.74
N PHE A 124 -28.78 -13.24 38.72
CA PHE A 124 -28.70 -12.22 39.79
C PHE A 124 -29.97 -12.10 40.63
N THR A 125 -31.05 -12.75 40.22
CA THR A 125 -32.35 -12.58 40.87
C THR A 125 -32.99 -13.92 41.28
N ASP A 126 -33.77 -13.89 42.34
CA ASP A 126 -34.64 -15.01 42.73
C ASP A 126 -35.92 -15.06 41.85
N LYS A 127 -36.76 -16.06 42.07
CA LYS A 127 -38.05 -16.24 41.35
C LYS A 127 -39.06 -15.09 41.56
N LYS A 128 -38.79 -14.19 42.52
CA LYS A 128 -39.60 -12.98 42.79
C LYS A 128 -38.95 -11.71 42.25
N GLY A 129 -37.84 -11.85 41.50
CA GLY A 129 -37.08 -10.72 40.93
C GLY A 129 -36.23 -9.96 41.95
N LYS A 130 -36.04 -10.46 43.17
CA LYS A 130 -35.18 -9.84 44.18
C LYS A 130 -33.71 -10.28 43.97
N PRO A 131 -32.72 -9.41 44.27
CA PRO A 131 -31.31 -9.77 44.21
C PRO A 131 -31.02 -11.00 45.08
N VAL A 132 -30.23 -11.93 44.54
CA VAL A 132 -29.73 -13.10 45.28
C VAL A 132 -28.52 -12.71 46.12
N LYS A 133 -28.15 -13.59 47.07
CA LYS A 133 -26.87 -13.48 47.77
C LYS A 133 -25.74 -13.91 46.86
N LYS A 134 -24.49 -13.43 47.13
CA LYS A 134 -23.32 -13.74 46.32
C LYS A 134 -23.00 -15.24 46.25
N GLU A 135 -23.27 -15.99 47.30
CA GLU A 135 -23.07 -17.44 47.35
C GLU A 135 -23.96 -18.15 46.30
N VAL A 136 -25.24 -17.78 46.21
CA VAL A 136 -26.17 -18.32 45.20
C VAL A 136 -25.71 -17.94 43.78
N PHE A 137 -25.21 -16.73 43.60
CA PHE A 137 -24.63 -16.32 42.31
C PHE A 137 -23.41 -17.18 41.96
N TYR A 138 -22.51 -17.46 42.89
CA TYR A 138 -21.34 -18.30 42.65
C TYR A 138 -21.71 -19.76 42.33
N GLU A 139 -22.71 -20.32 42.97
CA GLU A 139 -23.24 -21.65 42.61
C GLU A 139 -23.73 -21.69 41.17
N ARG A 140 -24.50 -20.70 40.74
CA ARG A 140 -25.03 -20.57 39.38
C ARG A 140 -23.91 -20.32 38.36
N LEU A 141 -22.97 -19.45 38.67
CA LEU A 141 -21.80 -19.17 37.82
C LEU A 141 -20.94 -20.42 37.65
N ARG A 142 -20.68 -21.16 38.72
CA ARG A 142 -19.95 -22.42 38.69
C ARG A 142 -20.64 -23.47 37.82
N GLU A 143 -21.95 -23.66 38.00
CA GLU A 143 -22.75 -24.56 37.17
C GLU A 143 -22.66 -24.17 35.70
N HIS A 144 -22.84 -22.89 35.39
CA HIS A 144 -22.74 -22.38 34.02
C HIS A 144 -21.36 -22.69 33.41
N ILE A 145 -20.27 -22.27 34.07
CA ILE A 145 -18.91 -22.47 33.58
C ILE A 145 -18.59 -23.95 33.41
N HIS A 146 -18.88 -24.77 34.41
CA HIS A 146 -18.62 -26.22 34.34
C HIS A 146 -19.39 -26.88 33.20
N THR A 147 -20.65 -26.55 33.02
CA THR A 147 -21.47 -27.12 31.94
C THR A 147 -20.95 -26.75 30.57
N VAL A 148 -20.64 -25.48 30.33
CA VAL A 148 -20.17 -24.99 29.05
C VAL A 148 -18.76 -25.52 28.72
N VAL A 149 -17.82 -25.41 29.67
CA VAL A 149 -16.44 -25.86 29.49
C VAL A 149 -16.40 -27.36 29.24
N ASN A 150 -17.07 -28.16 30.06
CA ASN A 150 -17.10 -29.64 29.88
C ASN A 150 -17.70 -30.06 28.54
N ARG A 151 -18.68 -29.30 27.98
CA ARG A 151 -19.29 -29.64 26.71
C ARG A 151 -18.31 -29.47 25.53
N TYR A 152 -17.39 -28.50 25.58
CA TYR A 152 -16.55 -28.12 24.47
C TYR A 152 -15.04 -28.37 24.69
N LYS A 153 -14.64 -29.00 25.79
CA LYS A 153 -13.23 -29.21 26.16
C LYS A 153 -12.42 -30.05 25.17
N ASP A 154 -13.08 -30.74 24.25
CA ASP A 154 -12.44 -31.54 23.21
C ASP A 154 -12.01 -30.70 22.00
N VAL A 155 -12.57 -29.49 21.82
CA VAL A 155 -12.34 -28.64 20.66
C VAL A 155 -11.89 -27.23 21.02
N VAL A 156 -12.27 -26.72 22.20
CA VAL A 156 -11.88 -25.40 22.68
C VAL A 156 -10.52 -25.49 23.37
N TYR A 157 -9.54 -24.75 22.84
CA TYR A 157 -8.17 -24.74 23.36
C TYR A 157 -7.92 -23.63 24.37
N CYS A 158 -8.75 -22.57 24.37
CA CYS A 158 -8.64 -21.45 25.29
C CYS A 158 -10.01 -20.77 25.51
N TRP A 159 -10.19 -20.11 26.66
CA TRP A 159 -11.41 -19.40 27.03
C TRP A 159 -11.14 -17.95 27.40
N ASP A 160 -11.99 -17.04 26.94
CA ASP A 160 -12.19 -15.74 27.58
C ASP A 160 -13.05 -15.99 28.82
N VAL A 161 -12.39 -16.11 29.97
CA VAL A 161 -13.07 -16.45 31.22
C VAL A 161 -13.86 -15.25 31.74
N VAL A 162 -13.22 -14.08 31.79
CA VAL A 162 -13.87 -12.82 32.17
C VAL A 162 -13.57 -11.77 31.10
N ASN A 163 -14.65 -11.16 30.60
CA ASN A 163 -14.61 -10.13 29.58
C ASN A 163 -14.97 -8.76 30.18
N GLU A 164 -14.11 -7.73 29.96
CA GLU A 164 -14.37 -6.30 30.18
C GLU A 164 -14.74 -5.92 31.65
N ALA A 165 -14.03 -6.45 32.62
CA ALA A 165 -14.27 -6.12 34.04
C ALA A 165 -13.64 -4.79 34.48
N ILE A 166 -12.71 -4.21 33.70
CA ILE A 166 -12.01 -2.97 34.04
C ILE A 166 -12.75 -1.75 33.47
N SER A 167 -12.85 -0.68 34.27
CA SER A 167 -13.47 0.58 33.86
C SER A 167 -12.59 1.37 32.88
N ASP A 168 -13.21 2.18 32.02
CA ASP A 168 -12.48 3.07 31.11
C ASP A 168 -11.90 4.33 31.78
N GLY A 169 -12.19 4.53 33.09
CA GLY A 169 -11.80 5.73 33.83
C GLY A 169 -12.69 6.95 33.51
N GLY A 170 -12.55 8.05 34.23
CA GLY A 170 -13.41 9.22 34.14
C GLY A 170 -13.24 10.13 32.91
N GLY A 171 -12.73 9.62 31.78
CA GLY A 171 -12.52 10.33 30.51
C GLY A 171 -12.90 9.55 29.27
N GLY A 172 -13.46 8.34 29.41
CA GLY A 172 -13.81 7.47 28.28
C GLY A 172 -15.20 7.80 27.70
N PHE A 173 -15.27 7.89 26.39
CA PHE A 173 -16.51 8.07 25.62
C PHE A 173 -17.49 6.89 25.86
N GLY A 174 -18.69 7.20 26.30
CA GLY A 174 -19.86 6.31 26.14
C GLY A 174 -20.43 5.63 27.39
N GLY A 175 -20.02 5.99 28.61
CA GLY A 175 -20.70 5.55 29.82
C GLY A 175 -21.62 6.63 30.38
N PHE A 176 -22.91 6.32 30.62
CA PHE A 176 -23.75 7.11 31.53
C PHE A 176 -23.01 7.18 32.87
N GLY A 177 -22.41 8.32 33.17
CA GLY A 177 -21.64 8.55 34.38
C GLY A 177 -22.49 8.37 35.61
N GLY A 178 -22.24 7.30 36.33
CA GLY A 178 -22.71 7.21 37.70
C GLY A 178 -22.11 8.36 38.51
N PHE A 179 -22.95 9.12 39.20
CA PHE A 179 -22.53 10.16 40.15
C PHE A 179 -21.69 9.51 41.24
N GLY A 180 -20.35 9.46 41.05
CA GLY A 180 -19.42 9.04 42.10
C GLY A 180 -19.59 9.96 43.32
N ARG A 181 -19.65 9.39 44.51
CA ARG A 181 -19.63 10.15 45.75
C ARG A 181 -18.41 11.06 45.77
N ARG A 182 -18.60 12.35 45.96
CA ARG A 182 -17.52 13.32 46.10
C ARG A 182 -16.48 12.84 47.11
N GLY A 183 -15.25 12.61 46.66
CA GLY A 183 -14.11 12.34 47.54
C GLY A 183 -13.52 10.93 47.52
N GLN A 184 -14.06 9.97 46.76
CA GLN A 184 -13.40 8.65 46.55
C GLN A 184 -12.77 8.58 45.17
N ALA A 185 -11.55 8.04 45.07
CA ALA A 185 -10.94 7.70 43.78
C ALA A 185 -11.86 6.73 43.02
N PRO A 186 -12.06 6.93 41.71
CA PRO A 186 -12.91 6.04 40.92
C PRO A 186 -12.37 4.61 40.98
N SER A 187 -13.29 3.64 41.15
CA SER A 187 -12.94 2.22 41.15
C SER A 187 -12.24 1.86 39.83
N PRO A 188 -11.16 1.06 39.86
CA PRO A 188 -10.55 0.53 38.65
C PRO A 188 -11.46 -0.45 37.89
N TYR A 189 -12.47 -0.98 38.55
CA TYR A 189 -13.42 -1.97 38.03
C TYR A 189 -14.66 -1.30 37.45
N ARG A 190 -15.23 -1.94 36.41
CA ARG A 190 -16.53 -1.56 35.84
C ARG A 190 -17.66 -1.72 36.85
N ASP A 191 -18.52 -0.72 36.99
CA ASP A 191 -19.71 -0.77 37.81
C ASP A 191 -20.80 -1.66 37.14
N SER A 192 -20.56 -2.97 37.21
CA SER A 192 -21.42 -4.03 36.69
C SER A 192 -22.23 -4.70 37.80
N ARG A 193 -23.30 -5.41 37.44
CA ARG A 193 -24.08 -6.22 38.43
C ARG A 193 -23.18 -7.25 39.13
N HIS A 194 -22.19 -7.82 38.44
CA HIS A 194 -21.20 -8.70 39.02
C HIS A 194 -20.41 -8.00 40.16
N TYR A 195 -19.89 -6.81 39.83
CA TYR A 195 -19.08 -6.03 40.76
C TYR A 195 -19.93 -5.49 41.95
N GLN A 196 -21.18 -5.05 41.68
CA GLN A 196 -22.09 -4.58 42.72
C GLN A 196 -22.45 -5.69 43.71
N LEU A 197 -22.57 -6.95 43.24
CA LEU A 197 -22.92 -8.09 44.08
C LEU A 197 -21.71 -8.69 44.79
N CYS A 198 -20.57 -8.77 44.14
CA CYS A 198 -19.43 -9.60 44.57
C CYS A 198 -18.11 -8.82 44.77
N GLY A 199 -18.07 -7.51 44.47
CA GLY A 199 -16.78 -6.82 44.35
C GLY A 199 -15.95 -7.41 43.20
N ASP A 200 -14.63 -7.38 43.26
CA ASP A 200 -13.74 -7.97 42.25
C ASP A 200 -13.50 -9.49 42.46
N GLU A 201 -14.02 -10.06 43.52
CA GLU A 201 -13.89 -11.49 43.85
C GLU A 201 -14.48 -12.40 42.77
N PHE A 202 -15.52 -11.95 42.03
CA PHE A 202 -16.14 -12.76 40.96
C PHE A 202 -15.12 -13.10 39.84
N ILE A 203 -14.11 -12.26 39.61
CA ILE A 203 -13.08 -12.50 38.59
C ILE A 203 -12.28 -13.75 38.99
N ALA A 204 -11.75 -13.78 40.21
CA ALA A 204 -10.99 -14.93 40.70
C ALA A 204 -11.85 -16.22 40.68
N LYS A 205 -13.11 -16.15 41.14
CA LYS A 205 -14.02 -17.29 41.17
C LYS A 205 -14.30 -17.83 39.76
N ALA A 206 -14.52 -16.98 38.77
CA ALA A 206 -14.75 -17.45 37.40
C ALA A 206 -13.52 -18.22 36.85
N PHE A 207 -12.30 -17.73 37.10
CA PHE A 207 -11.06 -18.42 36.69
C PHE A 207 -10.86 -19.76 37.45
N GLU A 208 -11.12 -19.78 38.74
CA GLU A 208 -11.08 -21.01 39.56
C GLU A 208 -12.03 -22.06 38.99
N PHE A 209 -13.28 -21.70 38.72
CA PHE A 209 -14.31 -22.60 38.17
C PHE A 209 -13.95 -23.10 36.78
N ALA A 210 -13.38 -22.23 35.92
CA ALA A 210 -12.96 -22.63 34.58
C ALA A 210 -11.80 -23.66 34.66
N ARG A 211 -10.82 -23.43 35.51
CA ARG A 211 -9.68 -24.36 35.74
C ARG A 211 -10.12 -25.68 36.35
N GLU A 212 -11.12 -25.68 37.28
CA GLU A 212 -11.71 -26.89 37.81
C GLU A 212 -12.40 -27.73 36.69
N ALA A 213 -13.06 -27.06 35.75
CA ALA A 213 -13.76 -27.73 34.64
C ALA A 213 -12.80 -28.28 33.56
N ASP A 214 -11.75 -27.54 33.24
CA ASP A 214 -10.72 -27.98 32.30
C ASP A 214 -9.31 -27.56 32.77
N PRO A 215 -8.50 -28.50 33.27
CA PRO A 215 -7.12 -28.24 33.70
C PRO A 215 -6.18 -27.84 32.54
N ASN A 216 -6.52 -28.11 31.27
CA ASN A 216 -5.63 -27.99 30.13
C ASN A 216 -5.90 -26.75 29.27
N ALA A 217 -7.12 -26.21 29.29
CA ALA A 217 -7.44 -25.01 28.49
C ALA A 217 -6.66 -23.77 28.99
N LEU A 218 -6.20 -22.95 28.06
CA LEU A 218 -5.65 -21.64 28.41
C LEU A 218 -6.76 -20.68 28.83
N LEU A 219 -6.55 -19.94 29.91
CA LEU A 219 -7.54 -19.06 30.51
C LEU A 219 -7.13 -17.59 30.39
N PHE A 220 -7.95 -16.80 29.68
CA PHE A 220 -7.68 -15.41 29.36
C PHE A 220 -8.61 -14.44 30.08
N TYR A 221 -8.04 -13.32 30.51
CA TYR A 221 -8.78 -12.09 30.75
C TYR A 221 -8.80 -11.26 29.45
N ASN A 222 -9.96 -10.82 28.97
CA ASN A 222 -10.14 -10.13 27.70
C ASN A 222 -10.72 -8.72 27.91
N ASP A 223 -10.14 -7.69 27.25
CA ASP A 223 -10.65 -6.31 27.38
C ASP A 223 -10.27 -5.47 26.15
N TYR A 224 -10.94 -4.34 25.97
CA TYR A 224 -10.71 -3.34 24.93
C TYR A 224 -10.00 -2.08 25.48
N ASN A 225 -9.58 -1.16 24.59
CA ASN A 225 -8.76 0.02 24.92
C ASN A 225 -7.47 -0.37 25.69
N GLU A 226 -7.01 -1.55 25.52
CA GLU A 226 -5.90 -2.20 26.20
C GLU A 226 -4.55 -1.53 25.97
N CYS A 227 -4.45 -0.71 24.89
CA CYS A 227 -3.27 0.09 24.58
C CYS A 227 -3.29 1.48 25.24
N ASP A 228 -4.46 1.96 25.68
CA ASP A 228 -4.55 3.23 26.43
C ASP A 228 -3.74 3.15 27.72
N PRO A 229 -2.80 4.08 27.98
CA PRO A 229 -1.91 4.00 29.13
C PRO A 229 -2.63 3.80 30.46
N GLY A 230 -3.74 4.51 30.67
CA GLY A 230 -4.50 4.40 31.92
C GLY A 230 -5.25 3.07 32.06
N LYS A 231 -5.90 2.60 30.98
CA LYS A 231 -6.61 1.32 30.97
C LYS A 231 -5.63 0.15 31.04
N ARG A 232 -4.54 0.22 30.27
CA ARG A 232 -3.42 -0.74 30.28
C ARG A 232 -2.89 -0.97 31.70
N ASP A 233 -2.69 0.10 32.44
CA ASP A 233 -2.17 0.01 33.81
C ASP A 233 -3.19 -0.61 34.78
N ARG A 234 -4.47 -0.31 34.61
CA ARG A 234 -5.53 -0.93 35.42
C ARG A 234 -5.67 -2.44 35.13
N ILE A 235 -5.64 -2.83 33.84
CA ILE A 235 -5.66 -4.25 33.43
C ILE A 235 -4.44 -4.97 34.02
N PHE A 236 -3.25 -4.41 33.83
CA PHE A 236 -2.00 -4.97 34.35
C PHE A 236 -2.06 -5.19 35.87
N ASN A 237 -2.46 -4.17 36.61
CA ASN A 237 -2.50 -4.22 38.09
C ASN A 237 -3.53 -5.26 38.59
N MET A 238 -4.69 -5.36 37.93
CA MET A 238 -5.71 -6.36 38.25
C MET A 238 -5.19 -7.77 38.01
N VAL A 239 -4.66 -8.06 36.81
CA VAL A 239 -4.14 -9.38 36.46
C VAL A 239 -2.97 -9.76 37.37
N LYS A 240 -2.05 -8.82 37.64
CA LYS A 240 -0.94 -9.05 38.57
C LYS A 240 -1.43 -9.41 39.96
N LYS A 241 -2.35 -8.62 40.52
CA LYS A 241 -2.98 -8.90 41.85
C LYS A 241 -3.57 -10.30 41.91
N MET A 242 -4.33 -10.70 40.87
CA MET A 242 -4.96 -12.02 40.81
C MET A 242 -3.92 -13.16 40.72
N LYS A 243 -2.88 -12.99 39.89
CA LYS A 243 -1.81 -13.99 39.77
C LYS A 243 -0.98 -14.11 41.05
N ASP A 244 -0.67 -13.00 41.73
CA ASP A 244 0.03 -13.01 43.02
C ASP A 244 -0.80 -13.74 44.10
N ALA A 245 -2.13 -13.73 43.96
CA ALA A 245 -3.06 -14.50 44.80
C ALA A 245 -3.28 -15.96 44.36
N GLY A 246 -2.57 -16.43 43.30
CA GLY A 246 -2.67 -17.81 42.81
C GLY A 246 -3.81 -18.09 41.86
N VAL A 247 -4.55 -17.06 41.38
CA VAL A 247 -5.62 -17.23 40.40
C VAL A 247 -5.05 -17.72 39.06
N PRO A 248 -5.61 -18.74 38.42
CA PRO A 248 -5.05 -19.41 37.25
C PRO A 248 -5.32 -18.61 35.95
N ILE A 249 -4.72 -17.42 35.81
CA ILE A 249 -4.77 -16.61 34.58
C ILE A 249 -3.54 -16.93 33.76
N ASP A 250 -3.72 -17.50 32.54
CA ASP A 250 -2.63 -17.86 31.65
C ASP A 250 -2.27 -16.71 30.70
N GLY A 251 -3.26 -15.95 30.26
CA GLY A 251 -3.05 -14.91 29.24
C GLY A 251 -3.97 -13.70 29.37
N ILE A 252 -3.61 -12.69 28.55
CA ILE A 252 -4.40 -11.48 28.34
C ILE A 252 -4.86 -11.44 26.90
N GLY A 253 -6.17 -11.23 26.69
CA GLY A 253 -6.79 -10.92 25.41
C GLY A 253 -6.83 -9.41 25.19
N MET A 254 -6.21 -8.95 24.11
CA MET A 254 -6.30 -7.58 23.61
C MET A 254 -7.37 -7.57 22.53
N GLN A 255 -8.52 -6.91 22.76
CA GLN A 255 -9.61 -6.96 21.77
C GLN A 255 -9.17 -6.39 20.43
N GLY A 256 -8.46 -5.26 20.39
CA GLY A 256 -7.94 -4.72 19.14
C GLY A 256 -9.00 -3.98 18.30
N HIS A 257 -10.02 -3.39 18.93
CA HIS A 257 -10.98 -2.51 18.27
C HIS A 257 -10.37 -1.13 18.04
N TYR A 258 -9.70 -0.96 16.93
CA TYR A 258 -8.88 0.21 16.62
C TYR A 258 -9.54 1.14 15.59
N ASN A 259 -8.80 2.18 15.19
CA ASN A 259 -9.17 3.06 14.08
C ASN A 259 -7.93 3.45 13.27
N VAL A 260 -8.12 4.05 12.11
CA VAL A 260 -7.02 4.41 11.19
C VAL A 260 -6.02 5.42 11.75
N TYR A 261 -6.32 6.12 12.84
CA TYR A 261 -5.45 7.10 13.49
C TYR A 261 -4.80 6.60 14.78
N GLY A 262 -5.19 5.44 15.27
CA GLY A 262 -4.67 4.89 16.53
C GLY A 262 -5.16 3.49 16.85
N PRO A 263 -4.51 2.86 17.85
CA PRO A 263 -3.41 3.35 18.66
C PRO A 263 -2.09 3.50 17.87
N SER A 264 -1.11 4.21 18.46
CA SER A 264 0.24 4.33 17.90
C SER A 264 1.03 3.02 18.01
N GLU A 265 2.13 2.90 17.28
CA GLU A 265 3.04 1.75 17.38
C GLU A 265 3.61 1.64 18.79
N GLU A 266 3.98 2.77 19.38
CA GLU A 266 4.54 2.87 20.72
C GLU A 266 3.55 2.41 21.79
N ASP A 267 2.28 2.74 21.66
CA ASP A 267 1.23 2.34 22.61
C ASP A 267 0.98 0.84 22.58
N ILE A 268 0.93 0.25 21.37
CA ILE A 268 0.77 -1.20 21.18
C ILE A 268 2.00 -1.95 21.72
N ASP A 269 3.21 -1.51 21.34
CA ASP A 269 4.47 -2.11 21.79
C ASP A 269 4.60 -2.03 23.33
N ALA A 270 4.26 -0.88 23.91
CA ALA A 270 4.27 -0.69 25.35
C ALA A 270 3.25 -1.57 26.08
N ALA A 271 2.06 -1.78 25.50
CA ALA A 271 1.05 -2.65 26.10
C ALA A 271 1.51 -4.11 26.12
N ILE A 272 1.95 -4.63 24.96
CA ILE A 272 2.44 -6.01 24.87
C ILE A 272 3.68 -6.21 25.75
N THR A 273 4.65 -5.28 25.70
CA THR A 273 5.87 -5.33 26.54
C THR A 273 5.53 -5.36 28.03
N LYS A 274 4.53 -4.59 28.46
CA LYS A 274 4.08 -4.60 29.86
C LYS A 274 3.40 -5.90 30.22
N TYR A 275 2.43 -6.37 29.41
CA TYR A 275 1.65 -7.56 29.73
C TYR A 275 2.50 -8.84 29.74
N LYS A 276 3.46 -8.99 28.85
CA LYS A 276 4.34 -10.18 28.82
C LYS A 276 5.21 -10.34 30.07
N THR A 277 5.30 -9.33 30.92
CA THR A 277 6.01 -9.47 32.22
C THR A 277 5.22 -10.27 33.25
N ILE A 278 3.91 -10.44 33.06
CA ILE A 278 3.02 -11.11 34.01
C ILE A 278 2.25 -12.30 33.40
N VAL A 279 2.15 -12.43 32.09
CA VAL A 279 1.51 -13.57 31.40
C VAL A 279 2.43 -14.16 30.36
N LYS A 280 2.20 -15.45 30.03
CA LYS A 280 2.96 -16.16 28.98
C LYS A 280 2.28 -16.12 27.63
N HIS A 281 0.99 -15.79 27.58
CA HIS A 281 0.14 -15.83 26.39
C HIS A 281 -0.56 -14.49 26.20
N ILE A 282 -0.48 -13.94 25.01
CA ILE A 282 -1.26 -12.79 24.58
C ILE A 282 -1.98 -13.18 23.28
N HIS A 283 -3.29 -12.94 23.22
CA HIS A 283 -4.05 -13.03 21.97
C HIS A 283 -4.57 -11.64 21.60
N VAL A 284 -4.50 -11.30 20.32
CA VAL A 284 -5.33 -10.22 19.77
C VAL A 284 -6.64 -10.88 19.37
N THR A 285 -7.73 -10.52 20.04
CA THR A 285 -8.92 -11.38 20.08
C THR A 285 -10.06 -10.94 19.16
N GLU A 286 -10.12 -9.65 18.81
CA GLU A 286 -11.28 -9.04 18.15
C GLU A 286 -10.88 -7.93 17.17
N LEU A 287 -9.77 -8.13 16.44
CA LEU A 287 -9.18 -7.09 15.60
C LEU A 287 -10.12 -6.60 14.51
N ASP A 288 -10.43 -5.32 14.57
CA ASP A 288 -11.03 -4.54 13.51
C ASP A 288 -10.50 -3.10 13.53
N ILE A 289 -10.47 -2.42 12.36
CA ILE A 289 -9.92 -1.07 12.24
C ILE A 289 -10.90 -0.18 11.47
N ARG A 290 -11.67 0.63 12.19
CA ARG A 290 -12.67 1.51 11.57
C ARG A 290 -12.04 2.74 10.92
N ILE A 291 -12.60 3.18 9.78
CA ILE A 291 -12.20 4.41 9.10
C ILE A 291 -12.93 5.65 9.64
N ASN A 292 -14.14 5.50 10.17
CA ASN A 292 -14.91 6.61 10.74
C ASN A 292 -14.53 6.81 12.22
N THR A 293 -14.12 8.02 12.56
CA THR A 293 -13.72 8.39 13.92
C THR A 293 -14.73 9.29 14.62
N GLU A 294 -15.76 9.76 13.92
CA GLU A 294 -16.82 10.56 14.50
C GLU A 294 -17.65 9.70 15.46
N MET A 295 -17.26 9.71 16.73
CA MET A 295 -18.05 9.23 17.85
C MET A 295 -18.94 10.38 18.35
N GLY A 296 -19.87 10.80 17.52
CA GLY A 296 -20.95 11.67 17.90
C GLY A 296 -22.26 10.89 17.93
N GLY A 297 -22.70 10.50 19.13
CA GLY A 297 -24.04 10.07 19.42
C GLY A 297 -24.54 8.84 18.67
N GLN A 298 -24.70 7.75 19.41
CA GLN A 298 -25.32 6.49 19.00
C GLN A 298 -24.67 5.83 17.78
N LEU A 299 -24.01 4.70 17.99
CA LEU A 299 -23.83 3.64 17.01
C LEU A 299 -25.21 3.32 16.39
N ARG A 300 -25.68 4.17 15.51
CA ARG A 300 -26.74 3.79 14.59
C ARG A 300 -26.09 2.81 13.64
N PHE A 301 -26.42 1.55 13.82
CA PHE A 301 -26.29 0.53 12.80
C PHE A 301 -26.91 1.10 11.52
N SER A 302 -26.13 1.86 10.77
CA SER A 302 -26.59 2.39 9.49
C SER A 302 -26.67 1.21 8.54
N ARG A 303 -27.85 0.62 8.43
CA ARG A 303 -28.26 -0.18 7.28
C ARG A 303 -28.37 0.78 6.08
N GLY A 304 -27.31 1.54 5.81
CA GLY A 304 -27.21 2.44 4.68
C GLY A 304 -26.55 1.74 3.50
N GLU A 305 -26.76 2.28 2.32
CA GLU A 305 -26.02 1.87 1.12
C GLU A 305 -24.52 1.96 1.38
N ASN A 306 -23.77 0.94 0.91
CA ASN A 306 -22.32 0.92 0.99
C ASN A 306 -21.75 2.13 0.23
N LYS A 307 -21.03 3.02 0.93
CA LYS A 307 -20.39 4.18 0.31
C LYS A 307 -18.95 3.82 -0.05
N PRO A 308 -18.48 4.16 -1.28
CA PRO A 308 -17.09 3.97 -1.64
C PRO A 308 -16.15 4.66 -0.65
N VAL A 309 -15.08 3.96 -0.27
CA VAL A 309 -14.02 4.52 0.58
C VAL A 309 -13.20 5.51 -0.23
N ALA A 310 -12.96 6.69 0.31
CA ALA A 310 -12.01 7.62 -0.30
C ALA A 310 -10.60 7.00 -0.37
N GLY A 311 -9.90 7.17 -1.49
CA GLY A 311 -8.63 6.50 -1.74
C GLY A 311 -7.60 6.68 -0.62
N TYR A 312 -7.48 7.89 -0.06
CA TYR A 312 -6.57 8.18 1.05
C TYR A 312 -6.94 7.43 2.35
N MET A 313 -8.23 7.22 2.63
CA MET A 313 -8.68 6.45 3.80
C MET A 313 -8.33 4.97 3.67
N ASN A 314 -8.38 4.44 2.45
CA ASN A 314 -7.93 3.08 2.18
C ASN A 314 -6.41 2.93 2.38
N THR A 315 -5.63 3.96 2.03
CA THR A 315 -4.19 4.01 2.33
C THR A 315 -3.94 4.03 3.84
N LEU A 316 -4.66 4.86 4.60
CA LEU A 316 -4.56 4.90 6.06
C LEU A 316 -4.93 3.55 6.71
N LEU A 317 -6.00 2.91 6.24
CA LEU A 317 -6.41 1.59 6.71
C LEU A 317 -5.34 0.53 6.45
N THR A 318 -4.79 0.53 5.24
CA THR A 318 -3.74 -0.41 4.83
C THR A 318 -2.47 -0.22 5.64
N ASP A 319 -2.04 1.02 5.84
CA ASP A 319 -0.88 1.37 6.67
C ASP A 319 -1.07 0.96 8.12
N GLN A 320 -2.26 1.22 8.68
CA GLN A 320 -2.55 0.85 10.07
C GLN A 320 -2.47 -0.67 10.28
N TYR A 321 -3.05 -1.46 9.37
CA TYR A 321 -2.93 -2.92 9.41
C TYR A 321 -1.47 -3.37 9.29
N ASN A 322 -0.72 -2.82 8.35
CA ASN A 322 0.68 -3.19 8.13
C ASN A 322 1.54 -2.93 9.38
N ARG A 323 1.42 -1.74 9.98
CA ARG A 323 2.14 -1.34 11.20
C ARG A 323 1.82 -2.24 12.39
N ILE A 324 0.53 -2.48 12.63
CA ILE A 324 0.08 -3.30 13.74
C ILE A 324 0.61 -4.72 13.61
N PHE A 325 0.53 -5.31 12.43
CA PHE A 325 1.05 -6.65 12.18
C PHE A 325 2.59 -6.72 12.27
N LYS A 326 3.30 -5.63 11.93
CA LYS A 326 4.75 -5.52 12.17
C LYS A 326 5.06 -5.63 13.66
N ILE A 327 4.33 -4.92 14.53
CA ILE A 327 4.49 -5.01 15.99
C ILE A 327 4.14 -6.42 16.49
N PHE A 328 3.07 -7.01 15.99
CA PHE A 328 2.70 -8.38 16.40
C PHE A 328 3.79 -9.38 16.02
N ARG A 329 4.40 -9.29 14.82
CA ARG A 329 5.54 -10.14 14.43
C ARG A 329 6.77 -9.95 15.32
N LYS A 330 7.04 -8.71 15.77
CA LYS A 330 8.09 -8.40 16.75
C LYS A 330 7.90 -9.15 18.07
N HIS A 331 6.66 -9.34 18.49
CA HIS A 331 6.29 -9.99 19.75
C HIS A 331 5.79 -11.44 19.58
N LYS A 332 6.24 -12.14 18.53
CA LYS A 332 5.87 -13.55 18.27
C LYS A 332 6.25 -14.54 19.38
N ASP A 333 7.05 -14.11 20.34
CA ASP A 333 7.43 -14.88 21.52
C ASP A 333 6.32 -15.01 22.56
N VAL A 334 5.28 -14.16 22.47
CA VAL A 334 4.18 -14.10 23.43
C VAL A 334 2.82 -14.00 22.76
N ILE A 335 2.74 -13.58 21.50
CA ILE A 335 1.48 -13.55 20.73
C ILE A 335 1.27 -14.91 20.07
N ASP A 336 0.21 -15.62 20.47
CA ASP A 336 -0.13 -16.94 19.94
C ASP A 336 -1.19 -16.90 18.83
N CYS A 337 -2.06 -15.89 18.84
CA CYS A 337 -3.15 -15.76 17.88
C CYS A 337 -3.57 -14.32 17.65
N VAL A 338 -3.88 -13.98 16.39
CA VAL A 338 -4.51 -12.72 15.99
C VAL A 338 -5.83 -13.06 15.29
N THR A 339 -6.96 -12.64 15.88
CA THR A 339 -8.31 -12.94 15.41
C THR A 339 -8.99 -11.68 14.88
N PHE A 340 -9.45 -11.71 13.65
CA PHE A 340 -10.30 -10.65 13.08
C PHE A 340 -11.73 -10.79 13.57
N TRP A 341 -12.36 -9.65 13.95
CA TRP A 341 -13.74 -9.68 14.45
C TRP A 341 -14.74 -9.56 13.32
N ASN A 342 -15.09 -10.70 12.77
CA ASN A 342 -15.91 -11.06 11.62
C ASN A 342 -15.11 -11.37 10.33
N LEU A 343 -15.79 -12.01 9.37
CA LEU A 343 -15.19 -12.55 8.15
C LEU A 343 -14.97 -11.47 7.09
N GLY A 344 -15.92 -10.57 6.91
CA GLY A 344 -15.87 -9.49 5.93
C GLY A 344 -16.68 -8.28 6.39
N ASP A 345 -16.50 -7.16 5.70
CA ASP A 345 -17.08 -5.86 6.07
C ASP A 345 -18.61 -5.90 6.26
N ARG A 346 -19.30 -6.75 5.50
CA ARG A 346 -20.77 -6.92 5.63
C ARG A 346 -21.22 -7.56 6.93
N ASP A 347 -20.34 -8.34 7.57
CA ASP A 347 -20.65 -9.05 8.83
C ASP A 347 -20.33 -8.20 10.05
N SER A 348 -19.54 -7.12 9.86
CA SER A 348 -19.02 -6.33 10.97
C SER A 348 -20.10 -5.66 11.79
N TRP A 349 -19.98 -5.79 13.12
CA TRP A 349 -20.79 -5.08 14.09
C TRP A 349 -20.70 -3.55 14.00
N LEU A 350 -19.58 -3.04 13.42
CA LEU A 350 -19.37 -1.60 13.16
C LEU A 350 -20.20 -1.09 11.97
N GLY A 351 -20.75 -2.00 11.15
CA GLY A 351 -21.45 -1.69 9.92
C GLY A 351 -20.50 -1.52 8.72
N VAL A 352 -21.01 -1.88 7.55
CA VAL A 352 -20.24 -1.95 6.28
C VAL A 352 -19.53 -0.65 5.91
N ASN A 353 -20.09 0.51 6.24
CA ASN A 353 -19.49 1.82 5.91
C ASN A 353 -18.24 2.17 6.74
N ASN A 354 -17.87 1.36 7.72
CA ASN A 354 -16.62 1.47 8.46
C ASN A 354 -15.46 0.70 7.81
N HIS A 355 -15.76 -0.17 6.86
CA HIS A 355 -14.79 -0.98 6.09
C HIS A 355 -13.66 -1.60 6.94
N PRO A 356 -13.97 -2.22 8.11
CA PRO A 356 -12.96 -2.43 9.15
C PRO A 356 -12.08 -3.65 8.95
N LEU A 357 -12.38 -4.54 8.00
CA LEU A 357 -11.77 -5.86 7.87
C LEU A 357 -10.88 -6.00 6.61
N PRO A 358 -10.00 -7.00 6.54
CA PRO A 358 -9.18 -7.27 5.36
C PRO A 358 -9.97 -7.73 4.12
N PHE A 359 -11.19 -8.25 4.32
CA PHE A 359 -12.10 -8.67 3.25
C PHE A 359 -13.29 -7.70 3.17
N ASP A 360 -13.68 -7.35 1.94
CA ASP A 360 -14.79 -6.43 1.66
C ASP A 360 -16.18 -7.07 1.95
N GLU A 361 -17.24 -6.36 1.61
CA GLU A 361 -18.63 -6.82 1.76
C GLU A 361 -18.99 -8.01 0.87
N ASN A 362 -18.19 -8.32 -0.12
CA ASN A 362 -18.30 -9.48 -1.01
C ASN A 362 -17.25 -10.56 -0.71
N TYR A 363 -16.57 -10.45 0.44
CA TYR A 363 -15.48 -11.33 0.88
C TYR A 363 -14.27 -11.37 -0.08
N LYS A 364 -14.07 -10.30 -0.87
CA LYS A 364 -12.88 -10.13 -1.68
C LYS A 364 -11.76 -9.48 -0.89
N PRO A 365 -10.50 -9.88 -1.09
CA PRO A 365 -9.38 -9.31 -0.37
C PRO A 365 -9.16 -7.84 -0.76
N LYS A 366 -8.99 -6.98 0.25
CA LYS A 366 -8.67 -5.56 0.14
C LYS A 366 -7.15 -5.33 0.11
N GLN A 367 -6.70 -4.09 -0.12
CA GLN A 367 -5.28 -3.75 -0.06
C GLN A 367 -4.67 -4.09 1.30
N ALA A 368 -5.40 -3.91 2.39
CA ALA A 368 -4.98 -4.28 3.73
C ALA A 368 -4.66 -5.79 3.86
N TYR A 369 -5.46 -6.67 3.24
CA TYR A 369 -5.16 -8.10 3.19
C TYR A 369 -3.81 -8.38 2.53
N TYR A 370 -3.55 -7.76 1.37
CA TYR A 370 -2.28 -7.96 0.65
C TYR A 370 -1.07 -7.40 1.41
N ALA A 371 -1.23 -6.27 2.08
CA ALA A 371 -0.19 -5.66 2.90
C ALA A 371 0.24 -6.59 4.04
N ILE A 372 -0.73 -7.13 4.80
CA ILE A 372 -0.42 -8.03 5.90
C ILE A 372 0.04 -9.43 5.45
N LYS A 373 -0.40 -9.91 4.30
CA LYS A 373 -0.01 -11.23 3.76
C LYS A 373 1.39 -11.23 3.15
N ASN A 374 1.72 -10.19 2.38
CA ASN A 374 2.94 -10.11 1.59
C ASN A 374 4.03 -9.25 2.27
N PHE A 375 4.07 -9.23 3.58
CA PHE A 375 5.07 -8.48 4.34
C PHE A 375 6.50 -8.92 4.02
N ASN A 376 7.44 -7.98 4.10
CA ASN A 376 8.87 -8.26 3.99
C ASN A 376 9.50 -8.31 5.39
N ALA A 377 9.73 -9.51 5.90
CA ALA A 377 10.31 -9.70 7.24
C ALA A 377 11.69 -9.05 7.41
N ALA A 378 12.44 -8.82 6.34
CA ALA A 378 13.72 -8.13 6.42
C ALA A 378 13.56 -6.66 6.81
N LEU A 379 12.40 -6.05 6.51
CA LEU A 379 12.10 -4.66 6.86
C LEU A 379 11.54 -4.50 8.28
N ASP A 380 11.10 -5.57 8.94
CA ASP A 380 10.51 -5.49 10.29
C ASP A 380 11.49 -4.92 11.34
N ASN A 381 12.78 -5.17 11.17
CA ASN A 381 13.84 -4.69 12.06
C ASN A 381 14.83 -3.76 11.35
N ALA A 382 14.52 -3.30 10.15
CA ALA A 382 15.38 -2.39 9.42
C ALA A 382 15.40 -1.01 10.10
N ILE A 383 16.59 -0.55 10.47
CA ILE A 383 16.82 0.79 10.99
C ILE A 383 17.60 1.54 9.90
N PRO A 384 16.98 2.54 9.24
CA PRO A 384 17.69 3.34 8.24
C PRO A 384 18.93 4.01 8.84
N LYS A 385 20.01 4.06 8.08
CA LYS A 385 21.20 4.78 8.47
C LYS A 385 20.91 6.28 8.61
N GLU A 386 21.37 6.89 9.70
CA GLU A 386 21.06 8.30 10.03
C GLU A 386 22.00 9.32 9.34
N ASP A 387 22.34 9.06 8.08
CA ASP A 387 23.11 9.97 7.23
C ASP A 387 22.25 10.75 6.22
N PHE A 388 21.04 11.11 6.63
CA PHE A 388 20.10 11.86 5.81
C PHE A 388 20.60 13.26 5.44
N VAL A 389 20.62 13.56 4.14
CA VAL A 389 20.99 14.87 3.59
C VAL A 389 19.82 15.48 2.79
N PRO A 390 19.74 16.81 2.69
CA PRO A 390 18.73 17.47 1.86
C PRO A 390 18.72 16.95 0.43
N ASN A 391 17.55 16.74 -0.13
CA ASN A 391 17.40 16.25 -1.49
C ASN A 391 17.85 17.32 -2.50
N PRO A 392 18.56 16.97 -3.60
CA PRO A 392 18.98 17.93 -4.61
C PRO A 392 17.83 18.58 -5.38
N MET A 393 16.60 18.05 -5.26
CA MET A 393 15.39 18.65 -5.86
C MET A 393 14.73 19.69 -4.97
N ASN A 394 15.27 19.93 -3.77
CA ASN A 394 14.71 20.94 -2.86
C ASN A 394 14.89 22.36 -3.41
N GLN A 395 13.95 23.23 -3.07
CA GLN A 395 14.05 24.66 -3.27
C GLN A 395 15.29 25.23 -2.53
N PRO A 396 15.91 26.29 -3.00
CA PRO A 396 17.02 26.92 -2.30
C PRO A 396 16.68 27.24 -0.84
N GLY A 397 17.52 26.75 0.09
CA GLY A 397 17.35 26.95 1.53
C GLY A 397 16.37 25.97 2.21
N GLN A 398 15.78 25.04 1.48
CA GLN A 398 14.90 24.03 2.04
C GLN A 398 15.68 22.78 2.43
N GLU A 399 15.46 22.33 3.67
CA GLU A 399 16.12 21.13 4.24
C GLU A 399 15.36 19.83 3.97
N TRP A 400 14.09 19.88 3.59
CA TRP A 400 13.21 18.73 3.43
C TRP A 400 12.60 18.67 2.03
N PRO A 401 12.34 17.45 1.50
CA PRO A 401 12.65 16.13 2.06
C PRO A 401 14.16 15.82 2.10
N LYS A 402 14.54 14.79 2.88
CA LYS A 402 15.90 14.28 2.96
C LYS A 402 15.98 12.85 2.45
N VAL A 403 17.15 12.46 1.95
CA VAL A 403 17.45 11.08 1.53
C VAL A 403 18.74 10.63 2.18
N ASN A 404 18.88 9.31 2.44
CA ASN A 404 20.09 8.74 2.99
C ASN A 404 20.87 7.92 1.94
N SER A 405 22.06 7.46 2.29
CA SER A 405 22.92 6.67 1.40
C SER A 405 22.34 5.29 1.02
N GLU A 406 21.36 4.80 1.74
CA GLU A 406 20.67 3.53 1.49
C GLU A 406 19.42 3.68 0.61
N GLY A 407 19.03 4.91 0.26
CA GLY A 407 17.86 5.20 -0.56
C GLY A 407 16.56 5.43 0.21
N TYR A 408 16.58 5.50 1.54
CA TYR A 408 15.40 5.91 2.31
C TYR A 408 15.14 7.41 2.14
N ALA A 409 13.88 7.77 2.00
CA ALA A 409 13.43 9.16 1.99
C ALA A 409 12.69 9.50 3.28
N ARG A 410 12.98 10.68 3.84
CA ARG A 410 12.34 11.20 5.05
C ARG A 410 11.70 12.54 4.76
N PHE A 411 10.44 12.68 5.15
CA PHE A 411 9.61 13.85 4.88
C PHE A 411 9.24 14.55 6.18
N ARG A 412 9.08 15.88 6.10
CA ARG A 412 8.60 16.72 7.19
C ARG A 412 7.64 17.75 6.63
N VAL A 413 6.42 17.80 7.16
CA VAL A 413 5.34 18.68 6.70
C VAL A 413 4.70 19.39 7.85
N GLU A 414 4.57 20.70 7.76
CA GLU A 414 3.87 21.53 8.74
C GLU A 414 2.39 21.67 8.33
N ALA A 415 1.53 20.95 9.02
CA ALA A 415 0.08 20.97 8.84
C ALA A 415 -0.61 20.72 10.20
N PRO A 416 -0.61 21.74 11.08
CA PRO A 416 -1.01 21.56 12.49
C PRO A 416 -2.46 21.11 12.66
N ASP A 417 -3.36 21.55 11.79
CA ASP A 417 -4.79 21.24 11.86
C ASP A 417 -5.18 19.96 11.11
N ALA A 418 -4.26 19.36 10.34
CA ALA A 418 -4.52 18.16 9.60
C ALA A 418 -4.76 16.95 10.51
N LYS A 419 -5.65 16.05 10.07
CA LYS A 419 -5.90 14.74 10.68
C LYS A 419 -5.04 13.66 10.04
N SER A 420 -4.63 13.84 8.79
CA SER A 420 -3.78 12.90 8.05
C SER A 420 -2.90 13.63 7.05
N VAL A 421 -1.66 13.16 6.92
CA VAL A 421 -0.72 13.59 5.87
C VAL A 421 -0.06 12.34 5.29
N ILE A 422 -0.16 12.20 3.97
CA ILE A 422 0.40 11.08 3.22
C ILE A 422 1.31 11.66 2.13
N VAL A 423 2.51 11.14 1.99
CA VAL A 423 3.35 11.35 0.81
C VAL A 423 2.99 10.28 -0.20
N SER A 424 2.31 10.64 -1.26
CA SER A 424 1.89 9.73 -2.32
C SER A 424 2.83 9.86 -3.52
N LEU A 425 3.30 8.73 -4.05
CA LEU A 425 4.08 8.76 -5.29
C LEU A 425 3.20 9.19 -6.47
N GLY A 426 3.78 9.87 -7.45
CA GLY A 426 3.11 10.26 -8.69
C GLY A 426 2.91 9.08 -9.64
N LEU A 427 3.13 9.30 -10.93
CA LEU A 427 3.00 8.26 -11.97
C LEU A 427 3.75 6.97 -11.60
N GLY A 428 3.02 5.85 -11.61
CA GLY A 428 3.57 4.52 -11.31
C GLY A 428 3.75 4.22 -9.83
N GLY A 429 3.59 5.20 -8.94
CA GLY A 429 3.68 5.00 -7.50
C GLY A 429 2.47 4.27 -6.93
N ARG A 430 2.71 3.24 -6.12
CA ARG A 430 1.66 2.54 -5.39
C ARG A 430 1.91 2.68 -3.89
N GLY A 431 0.83 2.92 -3.17
CA GLY A 431 0.91 3.20 -1.75
C GLY A 431 1.44 4.62 -1.48
N GLY A 432 1.87 4.84 -0.29
CA GLY A 432 2.42 6.12 0.13
C GLY A 432 2.95 6.03 1.54
N THR A 433 3.83 6.95 1.91
CA THR A 433 4.33 7.05 3.27
C THR A 433 3.36 7.86 4.09
N VAL A 434 2.70 7.25 5.05
CA VAL A 434 1.83 7.95 6.00
C VAL A 434 2.69 8.59 7.07
N LEU A 435 2.60 9.92 7.19
CA LEU A 435 3.34 10.67 8.19
C LEU A 435 2.63 10.62 9.55
N ARG A 436 3.40 10.84 10.61
CA ARG A 436 2.91 10.92 11.99
C ARG A 436 3.28 12.26 12.60
N LYS A 437 2.43 12.80 13.45
CA LYS A 437 2.78 14.00 14.22
C LYS A 437 3.86 13.64 15.25
N ASP A 438 4.93 14.40 15.25
CA ASP A 438 5.91 14.36 16.32
C ASP A 438 5.41 15.11 17.58
N LYS A 439 6.24 15.16 18.61
CA LYS A 439 5.95 15.86 19.87
C LYS A 439 5.70 17.38 19.70
N ASP A 440 6.19 17.95 18.61
CA ASP A 440 6.06 19.38 18.30
C ASP A 440 4.86 19.67 17.37
N GLY A 441 4.08 18.64 17.02
CA GLY A 441 2.88 18.73 16.16
C GLY A 441 3.19 18.77 14.67
N VAL A 442 4.42 18.48 14.28
CA VAL A 442 4.86 18.42 12.88
C VAL A 442 4.73 16.99 12.35
N TRP A 443 4.30 16.87 11.11
CA TRP A 443 4.17 15.57 10.46
C TRP A 443 5.52 15.11 9.91
N VAL A 444 5.98 13.95 10.37
CA VAL A 444 7.25 13.34 9.97
C VAL A 444 7.04 11.86 9.60
N GLY A 445 7.77 11.38 8.61
CA GLY A 445 7.80 9.96 8.25
C GLY A 445 8.96 9.63 7.34
N THR A 446 9.42 8.40 7.47
CA THR A 446 10.45 7.81 6.61
C THR A 446 9.81 6.68 5.80
N THR A 447 10.21 6.48 4.55
CA THR A 447 9.74 5.35 3.73
C THR A 447 9.99 4.04 4.45
N GLU A 448 9.10 3.06 4.28
CA GLU A 448 9.20 1.75 4.94
C GLU A 448 10.46 0.98 4.53
N GLY A 449 10.89 1.20 3.27
CA GLY A 449 12.11 0.64 2.70
C GLY A 449 12.82 1.66 1.80
N PRO A 450 13.99 1.31 1.26
CA PRO A 450 14.66 2.14 0.27
C PRO A 450 13.79 2.28 -0.98
N MET A 451 13.72 3.49 -1.51
CA MET A 451 13.12 3.78 -2.81
C MET A 451 14.05 3.32 -3.95
N ASP A 452 13.48 3.04 -5.10
CA ASP A 452 14.29 2.78 -6.31
C ASP A 452 15.14 4.03 -6.65
N PRO A 453 16.40 3.85 -7.10
CA PRO A 453 17.27 4.97 -7.47
C PRO A 453 16.70 5.79 -8.63
N GLY A 454 17.03 7.09 -8.65
CA GLY A 454 16.65 8.02 -9.71
C GLY A 454 15.54 8.99 -9.31
N PHE A 455 14.94 9.63 -10.31
CA PHE A 455 13.92 10.65 -10.12
C PHE A 455 12.52 10.02 -9.98
N HIS A 456 11.79 10.48 -8.96
CA HIS A 456 10.38 10.11 -8.74
C HIS A 456 9.52 11.35 -8.55
N TYR A 457 8.31 11.31 -9.11
CA TYR A 457 7.25 12.25 -8.79
C TYR A 457 6.60 11.90 -7.46
N TYR A 458 6.21 12.91 -6.69
CA TYR A 458 5.35 12.73 -5.52
C TYR A 458 4.46 13.93 -5.27
N HIS A 459 3.45 13.76 -4.43
CA HIS A 459 2.61 14.83 -3.90
C HIS A 459 2.21 14.54 -2.46
N LEU A 460 1.70 15.55 -1.77
CA LEU A 460 1.12 15.43 -0.43
C LEU A 460 -0.39 15.23 -0.55
N THR A 461 -0.92 14.25 0.19
CA THR A 461 -2.36 14.11 0.39
C THR A 461 -2.67 14.48 1.84
N ILE A 462 -3.27 15.65 2.05
CA ILE A 462 -3.62 16.19 3.37
C ILE A 462 -5.13 16.18 3.52
N ASP A 463 -5.64 15.34 4.41
CA ASP A 463 -7.08 15.10 4.63
C ASP A 463 -7.89 14.86 3.34
N GLY A 464 -7.25 14.19 2.36
CA GLY A 464 -7.83 13.90 1.06
C GLY A 464 -7.63 14.97 -0.01
N GLY A 465 -7.18 16.18 0.34
CA GLY A 465 -6.74 17.19 -0.62
C GLY A 465 -5.34 16.88 -1.14
N VAL A 466 -5.09 17.13 -2.44
CA VAL A 466 -3.80 16.86 -3.08
C VAL A 466 -3.04 18.14 -3.31
N PHE A 467 -1.81 18.22 -2.79
CA PHE A 467 -0.95 19.39 -2.78
C PHE A 467 0.47 19.04 -3.24
N ASN A 468 1.17 20.02 -3.78
CA ASN A 468 2.60 19.91 -3.96
C ASN A 468 3.34 20.23 -2.65
N ASP A 469 4.49 19.61 -2.44
CA ASP A 469 5.39 19.96 -1.35
C ASP A 469 6.08 21.30 -1.67
N PRO A 470 5.89 22.34 -0.83
CA PRO A 470 6.54 23.63 -1.07
C PRO A 470 8.06 23.58 -0.87
N GLY A 471 8.58 22.52 -0.27
CA GLY A 471 10.02 22.31 -0.08
C GLY A 471 10.78 21.93 -1.34
N THR A 472 10.10 21.47 -2.41
CA THR A 472 10.76 21.01 -3.64
C THR A 472 10.38 21.81 -4.89
N HIS A 473 11.20 21.71 -5.93
CA HIS A 473 10.81 22.17 -7.26
C HIS A 473 9.65 21.31 -7.79
N ASN A 474 8.87 21.91 -8.71
CA ASN A 474 7.76 21.25 -9.37
C ASN A 474 8.15 20.77 -10.77
N TYR A 475 7.62 19.61 -11.14
CA TYR A 475 7.86 18.93 -12.40
C TYR A 475 6.54 18.53 -13.04
N PHE A 476 6.38 18.69 -14.34
CA PHE A 476 5.16 18.27 -15.00
C PHE A 476 5.18 16.76 -15.23
N GLY A 477 4.21 16.07 -14.61
CA GLY A 477 3.99 14.63 -14.72
C GLY A 477 2.59 14.30 -14.20
N SER A 478 2.07 13.11 -14.46
CA SER A 478 0.71 12.71 -14.07
C SER A 478 -0.38 13.69 -14.55
N CYS A 479 -0.18 14.37 -15.68
CA CYS A 479 -1.04 15.44 -16.22
C CYS A 479 -1.21 16.65 -15.29
N ARG A 480 -0.27 16.88 -14.39
CA ARG A 480 -0.25 18.00 -13.45
C ARG A 480 1.19 18.36 -13.03
N TRP A 481 1.34 19.45 -12.34
CA TRP A 481 2.58 19.76 -11.62
C TRP A 481 2.66 18.86 -10.38
N GLU A 482 3.77 18.17 -10.20
CA GLU A 482 4.09 17.29 -9.07
C GLU A 482 5.39 17.77 -8.41
N SER A 483 5.56 17.46 -7.14
CA SER A 483 6.85 17.55 -6.46
C SER A 483 7.81 16.47 -7.00
N GLY A 484 9.11 16.66 -6.85
CA GLY A 484 10.11 15.70 -7.29
C GLY A 484 11.10 15.33 -6.20
N ILE A 485 11.56 14.09 -6.23
CA ILE A 485 12.63 13.60 -5.38
C ILE A 485 13.64 12.79 -6.21
N GLU A 486 14.92 12.99 -5.98
CA GLU A 486 15.99 12.21 -6.62
C GLU A 486 16.62 11.30 -5.59
N ILE A 487 16.58 9.99 -5.82
CA ILE A 487 17.22 8.98 -4.98
C ILE A 487 18.60 8.67 -5.57
N PRO A 488 19.67 8.67 -4.76
CA PRO A 488 21.04 8.42 -5.25
C PRO A 488 21.14 7.10 -6.03
N ALA A 489 21.72 7.16 -7.24
CA ALA A 489 21.99 6.00 -8.05
C ALA A 489 23.50 5.69 -8.05
N PRO A 490 23.89 4.40 -7.99
CA PRO A 490 25.33 4.01 -7.96
C PRO A 490 26.14 4.51 -9.16
N ASP A 491 25.47 4.68 -10.31
CA ASP A 491 26.08 5.10 -11.59
C ASP A 491 25.70 6.53 -12.01
N GLN A 492 25.23 7.37 -11.09
CA GLN A 492 24.72 8.72 -11.40
C GLN A 492 25.73 9.67 -12.09
N ASP A 493 27.00 9.34 -12.11
CA ASP A 493 28.06 10.17 -12.72
C ASP A 493 27.84 10.43 -14.21
N PHE A 494 27.14 9.53 -14.93
CA PHE A 494 26.92 9.71 -16.37
C PHE A 494 25.94 10.86 -16.70
N TYR A 495 25.12 11.29 -15.74
CA TYR A 495 24.25 12.46 -15.85
C TYR A 495 24.57 13.57 -14.85
N ALA A 496 25.68 13.45 -14.13
CA ALA A 496 26.16 14.50 -13.26
C ALA A 496 26.77 15.68 -14.04
N TYR A 497 26.65 16.89 -13.51
CA TYR A 497 27.30 18.06 -14.08
C TYR A 497 28.82 17.96 -13.90
N ARG A 498 29.55 18.04 -15.01
CA ARG A 498 31.02 18.02 -15.04
C ARG A 498 31.57 19.43 -15.34
N LYS A 499 32.09 20.09 -14.33
CA LYS A 499 32.54 21.49 -14.40
C LYS A 499 33.56 21.76 -15.49
N ASN A 500 34.40 20.81 -15.87
CA ASN A 500 35.57 20.99 -16.71
C ASN A 500 35.37 20.50 -18.17
N ILE A 501 34.12 20.33 -18.61
CA ILE A 501 33.82 19.99 -20.01
C ILE A 501 32.96 21.11 -20.64
N PRO A 502 32.97 21.23 -21.98
CA PRO A 502 32.01 22.09 -22.68
C PRO A 502 30.57 21.59 -22.49
N HIS A 503 29.64 22.52 -22.38
CA HIS A 503 28.23 22.23 -22.26
C HIS A 503 27.44 22.79 -23.44
N GLY A 504 26.46 21.98 -23.89
CA GLY A 504 25.48 22.42 -24.86
C GLY A 504 24.44 23.37 -24.26
N ASN A 505 23.49 23.76 -25.07
CA ASN A 505 22.42 24.64 -24.69
C ASN A 505 21.06 24.00 -25.01
N ILE A 506 20.08 24.18 -24.13
CA ILE A 506 18.68 23.82 -24.37
C ILE A 506 17.88 25.11 -24.56
N GLN A 507 17.25 25.28 -25.72
CA GLN A 507 16.36 26.38 -25.98
C GLN A 507 14.93 25.90 -26.22
N GLN A 508 13.97 26.63 -25.69
CA GLN A 508 12.55 26.39 -26.00
C GLN A 508 12.20 27.12 -27.30
N ILE A 509 11.47 26.41 -28.16
CA ILE A 509 10.85 26.98 -29.35
C ILE A 509 9.34 26.89 -29.25
N THR A 510 8.66 27.80 -29.92
CA THR A 510 7.21 27.80 -30.12
C THR A 510 6.89 27.92 -31.58
N PHE A 511 5.90 27.19 -32.06
CA PHE A 511 5.47 27.26 -33.45
C PHE A 511 3.92 27.07 -33.49
N TRP A 512 3.33 27.62 -34.51
CA TRP A 512 1.90 27.39 -34.75
C TRP A 512 1.71 26.04 -35.42
N SER A 513 0.78 25.23 -34.91
CA SER A 513 0.41 23.96 -35.50
C SER A 513 -0.97 24.12 -36.15
N GLU A 514 -1.01 24.00 -37.46
CA GLU A 514 -2.26 24.02 -38.25
C GLU A 514 -3.11 22.78 -37.96
N SER A 515 -2.45 21.62 -37.74
CA SER A 515 -3.14 20.36 -37.44
C SER A 515 -3.92 20.40 -36.13
N THR A 516 -3.38 21.09 -35.10
CA THR A 516 -4.03 21.17 -33.78
C THR A 516 -4.79 22.48 -33.58
N GLY A 517 -4.55 23.50 -34.40
CA GLY A 517 -5.08 24.85 -34.24
C GLY A 517 -4.57 25.58 -33.00
N LYS A 518 -3.35 25.27 -32.54
CA LYS A 518 -2.75 25.77 -31.30
C LYS A 518 -1.27 26.08 -31.46
N MET A 519 -0.76 26.95 -30.58
CA MET A 519 0.68 27.07 -30.36
C MET A 519 1.20 25.79 -29.73
N GLN A 520 2.26 25.24 -30.31
CA GLN A 520 2.99 24.08 -29.80
C GLN A 520 4.38 24.51 -29.29
N THR A 521 4.93 23.73 -28.37
CA THR A 521 6.24 23.95 -27.79
C THR A 521 7.14 22.73 -27.98
N ALA A 522 8.43 22.98 -28.10
CA ALA A 522 9.47 21.95 -28.03
C ALA A 522 10.72 22.53 -27.38
N ASN A 523 11.50 21.67 -26.74
CA ASN A 523 12.84 21.99 -26.27
C ASN A 523 13.89 21.40 -27.25
N VAL A 524 14.89 22.18 -27.59
CA VAL A 524 15.93 21.79 -28.54
C VAL A 524 17.28 21.84 -27.84
N TYR A 525 17.93 20.69 -27.67
CA TYR A 525 19.31 20.61 -27.23
C TYR A 525 20.22 20.84 -28.41
N LEU A 526 21.14 21.82 -28.27
CA LEU A 526 22.17 22.17 -29.21
C LEU A 526 23.54 21.87 -28.58
N PRO A 527 24.38 21.03 -29.21
CA PRO A 527 25.69 20.67 -28.63
C PRO A 527 26.62 21.87 -28.56
N ASP A 528 27.65 21.82 -27.68
CA ASP A 528 28.67 22.86 -27.69
C ASP A 528 29.30 22.98 -29.08
N GLY A 529 29.63 24.19 -29.47
CA GLY A 529 30.15 24.49 -30.80
C GLY A 529 29.08 24.69 -31.86
N TYR A 530 27.78 24.48 -31.57
CA TYR A 530 26.71 24.78 -32.51
C TYR A 530 26.78 26.22 -33.04
N GLY A 531 26.70 26.38 -34.37
CA GLY A 531 26.79 27.68 -35.06
C GLY A 531 28.18 28.25 -35.23
N LYS A 532 29.22 27.65 -34.63
CA LYS A 532 30.62 28.05 -34.86
C LYS A 532 31.06 27.61 -36.27
N LEU A 533 31.93 28.41 -36.87
CA LEU A 533 32.52 28.07 -38.17
C LEU A 533 33.67 27.07 -38.01
N VAL A 534 33.54 25.92 -38.67
CA VAL A 534 34.60 24.91 -38.76
C VAL A 534 35.19 25.01 -40.17
N LYS A 535 36.49 25.40 -40.28
CA LYS A 535 37.18 25.64 -41.56
C LYS A 535 36.39 26.62 -42.47
N GLY A 536 35.82 27.66 -41.89
CA GLY A 536 35.07 28.70 -42.62
C GLY A 536 33.67 28.31 -43.08
N LYS A 537 33.15 27.14 -42.70
CA LYS A 537 31.80 26.68 -43.02
C LYS A 537 30.99 26.38 -41.75
N GLN A 538 29.71 26.64 -41.79
CA GLN A 538 28.80 26.19 -40.71
C GLN A 538 28.62 24.67 -40.82
N GLU A 539 28.81 24.00 -39.69
CA GLU A 539 28.58 22.57 -39.59
C GLU A 539 27.06 22.30 -39.44
N ARG A 540 26.58 21.26 -40.11
CA ARG A 540 25.20 20.79 -39.97
C ARG A 540 25.17 19.49 -39.17
N TYR A 541 24.16 19.31 -38.38
CA TYR A 541 24.05 18.23 -37.38
C TYR A 541 22.91 17.27 -37.73
N PRO A 542 23.05 15.96 -37.43
CA PRO A 542 21.95 15.04 -37.38
C PRO A 542 20.95 15.43 -36.27
N VAL A 543 19.71 14.90 -36.30
CA VAL A 543 18.66 15.25 -35.38
C VAL A 543 18.01 14.00 -34.79
N LEU A 544 17.92 13.93 -33.47
CA LEU A 544 17.11 12.97 -32.75
C LEU A 544 15.80 13.66 -32.27
N TYR A 545 14.65 13.16 -32.68
CA TYR A 545 13.34 13.52 -32.13
C TYR A 545 13.04 12.58 -30.98
N LEU A 546 12.96 13.11 -29.73
CA LEU A 546 12.92 12.35 -28.51
C LEU A 546 11.64 12.67 -27.73
N GLN A 547 10.72 11.70 -27.64
CA GLN A 547 9.37 11.89 -27.13
C GLN A 547 9.25 11.50 -25.66
N HIS A 548 8.43 12.29 -24.92
CA HIS A 548 8.09 12.07 -23.52
C HIS A 548 6.98 11.00 -23.35
N GLY A 549 6.69 10.63 -22.10
CA GLY A 549 5.66 9.67 -21.73
C GLY A 549 4.27 10.26 -21.50
N TRP A 550 3.35 9.40 -21.15
CA TRP A 550 1.99 9.79 -20.81
C TRP A 550 1.96 10.76 -19.62
N GLY A 551 1.14 11.80 -19.74
CA GLY A 551 0.96 12.78 -18.66
C GLY A 551 2.15 13.70 -18.41
N GLU A 552 3.15 13.64 -19.26
CA GLU A 552 4.34 14.50 -19.26
C GLU A 552 4.26 15.58 -20.35
N ASN A 553 5.33 16.35 -20.55
CA ASN A 553 5.41 17.38 -21.57
C ASN A 553 6.86 17.53 -22.08
N GLU A 554 7.10 18.51 -22.92
CA GLU A 554 8.40 18.82 -23.56
C GLU A 554 9.51 19.12 -22.54
N THR A 555 9.20 19.34 -21.25
CA THR A 555 10.22 19.60 -20.22
C THR A 555 10.77 18.33 -19.58
N SER A 556 10.14 17.19 -19.79
CA SER A 556 10.47 15.93 -19.09
C SER A 556 11.87 15.42 -19.42
N TRP A 557 12.21 15.34 -20.70
CA TRP A 557 13.53 14.91 -21.11
C TRP A 557 14.66 15.89 -20.73
N PRO A 558 14.52 17.23 -20.93
CA PRO A 558 15.53 18.18 -20.49
C PRO A 558 15.77 18.15 -18.98
N VAL A 559 14.71 18.08 -18.18
CA VAL A 559 14.78 18.30 -16.73
C VAL A 559 14.90 16.98 -15.98
N GLN A 560 13.86 16.13 -16.01
CA GLN A 560 13.87 14.84 -15.31
C GLN A 560 14.80 13.83 -16.03
N GLY A 561 14.79 13.80 -17.35
CA GLY A 561 15.64 12.95 -18.19
C GLY A 561 17.12 13.34 -18.24
N LYS A 562 17.48 14.57 -17.78
CA LYS A 562 18.88 15.07 -17.78
C LYS A 562 19.57 15.00 -19.14
N THR A 563 18.81 15.12 -20.24
CA THR A 563 19.28 14.91 -21.62
C THR A 563 20.54 15.71 -21.96
N GLY A 564 20.57 17.01 -21.60
CA GLY A 564 21.73 17.87 -21.87
C GLY A 564 23.00 17.35 -21.21
N LEU A 565 22.94 17.00 -19.92
CA LEU A 565 24.10 16.52 -19.16
C LEU A 565 24.60 15.16 -19.67
N ILE A 566 23.66 14.25 -20.02
CA ILE A 566 24.03 12.95 -20.61
C ILE A 566 24.78 13.16 -21.93
N MET A 567 24.28 14.03 -22.80
CA MET A 567 24.87 14.29 -24.09
C MET A 567 26.22 14.98 -23.97
N ASP A 568 26.33 16.01 -23.13
CA ASP A 568 27.59 16.73 -22.89
C ASP A 568 28.70 15.78 -22.41
N ASN A 569 28.34 14.89 -21.45
CA ASN A 569 29.26 13.89 -20.92
C ASN A 569 29.69 12.88 -22.00
N LEU A 570 28.76 12.37 -22.81
CA LEU A 570 29.06 11.42 -23.88
C LEU A 570 29.91 12.05 -25.01
N ILE A 571 29.65 13.30 -25.36
CA ILE A 571 30.41 14.04 -26.36
C ILE A 571 31.83 14.29 -25.83
N ALA A 572 31.98 14.77 -24.60
CA ALA A 572 33.27 15.00 -23.98
C ALA A 572 34.13 13.72 -23.83
N ASP A 573 33.48 12.59 -23.58
CA ASP A 573 34.11 11.26 -23.52
C ASP A 573 34.44 10.71 -24.92
N GLY A 574 34.12 11.42 -26.03
CA GLY A 574 34.33 10.97 -27.40
C GLY A 574 33.47 9.77 -27.83
N LYS A 575 32.45 9.45 -27.07
CA LYS A 575 31.54 8.30 -27.32
C LYS A 575 30.49 8.61 -28.37
N VAL A 576 30.14 9.88 -28.53
CA VAL A 576 29.08 10.36 -29.43
C VAL A 576 29.56 11.53 -30.25
N LYS A 577 29.27 11.53 -31.55
CA LYS A 577 29.38 12.73 -32.39
C LYS A 577 28.25 13.69 -32.05
N PRO A 578 28.51 15.01 -32.03
CA PRO A 578 27.48 15.99 -31.72
C PRO A 578 26.25 15.89 -32.64
N PHE A 579 25.06 15.92 -32.07
CA PHE A 579 23.81 16.01 -32.82
C PHE A 579 22.77 16.83 -32.03
N ILE A 580 21.75 17.32 -32.71
CA ILE A 580 20.62 18.08 -32.15
C ILE A 580 19.60 17.09 -31.58
N ILE A 581 18.96 17.42 -30.43
CA ILE A 581 17.81 16.66 -29.92
C ILE A 581 16.61 17.59 -29.82
N VAL A 582 15.50 17.19 -30.44
CA VAL A 582 14.22 17.90 -30.39
C VAL A 582 13.27 17.11 -29.50
N MET A 583 12.79 17.73 -28.42
CA MET A 583 11.91 17.17 -27.42
C MET A 583 10.58 17.94 -27.45
N ALA A 584 9.61 17.41 -28.18
CA ALA A 584 8.35 18.08 -28.44
C ALA A 584 7.27 17.67 -27.46
N TYR A 585 6.22 18.51 -27.35
CA TYR A 585 4.99 18.13 -26.71
C TYR A 585 4.21 17.16 -27.61
N GLY A 586 4.06 15.91 -27.17
CA GLY A 586 3.47 14.82 -27.95
C GLY A 586 1.95 14.63 -27.76
N LEU A 587 1.33 15.30 -26.77
CA LEU A 587 -0.09 15.18 -26.52
C LEU A 587 -0.89 16.21 -27.35
N THR A 588 -1.75 15.72 -28.25
CA THR A 588 -2.55 16.52 -29.16
C THR A 588 -4.04 16.52 -28.80
N ASN A 589 -4.92 17.01 -29.69
CA ASN A 589 -6.36 16.99 -29.47
C ASN A 589 -6.97 15.58 -29.45
N ASP A 590 -6.25 14.60 -30.01
CA ASP A 590 -6.65 13.17 -29.94
C ASP A 590 -6.51 12.59 -28.52
N PHE A 591 -5.75 13.29 -27.68
CA PHE A 591 -5.58 12.91 -26.29
C PHE A 591 -6.87 13.14 -25.48
N LYS A 592 -7.26 12.12 -24.72
CA LYS A 592 -8.35 12.21 -23.75
C LYS A 592 -7.90 11.59 -22.44
N PHE A 593 -8.00 12.35 -21.35
CA PHE A 593 -7.67 11.87 -20.04
C PHE A 593 -8.42 10.56 -19.71
N GLY A 594 -7.71 9.57 -19.16
CA GLY A 594 -8.28 8.26 -18.83
C GLY A 594 -8.49 7.30 -20.00
N THR A 595 -8.06 7.65 -21.22
CA THR A 595 -8.27 6.82 -22.43
C THR A 595 -6.98 6.37 -23.12
N ILE A 596 -5.87 6.20 -22.39
CA ILE A 596 -4.59 5.78 -22.97
C ILE A 596 -4.68 4.51 -23.83
N GLY A 597 -5.55 3.57 -23.48
CA GLY A 597 -5.79 2.35 -24.27
C GLY A 597 -6.42 2.58 -25.65
N LYS A 598 -6.91 3.81 -25.93
CA LYS A 598 -7.45 4.24 -27.21
C LYS A 598 -6.55 5.28 -27.88
N PHE A 599 -5.34 5.48 -27.36
CA PHE A 599 -4.41 6.45 -27.89
C PHE A 599 -4.05 6.12 -29.34
N THR A 600 -4.01 7.14 -30.18
CA THR A 600 -3.52 7.08 -31.55
C THR A 600 -2.45 8.16 -31.74
N ALA A 601 -1.47 7.93 -32.59
CA ALA A 601 -0.41 8.89 -32.88
C ALA A 601 -0.67 9.71 -34.17
N GLU A 602 -1.90 9.65 -34.72
CA GLU A 602 -2.18 10.18 -36.06
C GLU A 602 -2.11 11.70 -36.13
N GLU A 603 -2.62 12.39 -35.14
CA GLU A 603 -2.52 13.86 -35.09
C GLU A 603 -1.11 14.32 -34.80
N PHE A 604 -0.42 13.66 -33.86
CA PHE A 604 0.98 13.95 -33.56
C PHE A 604 1.90 13.61 -34.73
N GLU A 605 1.62 12.56 -35.51
CA GLU A 605 2.35 12.26 -36.75
C GLU A 605 2.33 13.46 -37.70
N LYS A 606 1.15 14.09 -37.90
CA LYS A 606 1.03 15.29 -38.76
C LYS A 606 1.83 16.46 -38.19
N VAL A 607 1.67 16.74 -36.89
CA VAL A 607 2.43 17.80 -36.21
C VAL A 607 3.94 17.58 -36.38
N LEU A 608 4.41 16.35 -36.15
CA LEU A 608 5.84 16.04 -36.24
C LEU A 608 6.38 16.13 -37.67
N ILE A 609 5.69 15.46 -38.62
CA ILE A 609 6.22 15.27 -39.97
C ILE A 609 5.96 16.51 -40.85
N ASP A 610 4.77 17.07 -40.79
CA ASP A 610 4.34 18.10 -41.71
C ASP A 610 4.67 19.53 -41.19
N GLU A 611 4.89 19.68 -39.88
CA GLU A 611 5.06 21.00 -39.25
C GLU A 611 6.38 21.14 -38.49
N LEU A 612 6.68 20.31 -37.50
CA LEU A 612 7.83 20.46 -36.63
C LEU A 612 9.16 20.15 -37.36
N ILE A 613 9.24 19.06 -38.14
CA ILE A 613 10.44 18.72 -38.89
C ILE A 613 10.79 19.83 -39.88
N PRO A 614 9.87 20.33 -40.75
CA PRO A 614 10.15 21.47 -41.63
C PRO A 614 10.54 22.74 -40.87
N TYR A 615 9.91 23.02 -39.74
CA TYR A 615 10.27 24.15 -38.88
C TYR A 615 11.72 24.02 -38.38
N VAL A 616 12.09 22.87 -37.83
CA VAL A 616 13.44 22.59 -37.33
C VAL A 616 14.47 22.66 -38.44
N ASP A 617 14.20 22.08 -39.61
CA ASP A 617 15.13 22.08 -40.73
C ASP A 617 15.36 23.49 -41.34
N SER A 618 14.37 24.40 -41.21
CA SER A 618 14.48 25.79 -41.68
C SER A 618 15.12 26.74 -40.66
N HIS A 619 15.07 26.43 -39.36
CA HIS A 619 15.55 27.31 -38.30
C HIS A 619 16.89 26.87 -37.67
N PHE A 620 17.25 25.58 -37.86
CA PHE A 620 18.47 25.02 -37.28
C PHE A 620 19.40 24.44 -38.34
N LEU A 621 20.67 24.30 -38.01
CA LEU A 621 21.70 23.75 -38.89
C LEU A 621 21.60 22.21 -38.93
N THR A 622 20.54 21.70 -39.54
CA THR A 622 20.27 20.26 -39.63
C THR A 622 20.78 19.63 -40.91
N LYS A 623 21.08 18.33 -40.86
CA LYS A 623 21.22 17.48 -42.03
C LYS A 623 19.83 16.92 -42.35
N ALA A 624 19.14 17.55 -43.30
CA ALA A 624 17.71 17.35 -43.55
C ALA A 624 17.40 16.11 -44.40
N ASP A 625 17.97 14.96 -44.09
CA ASP A 625 17.70 13.69 -44.75
C ASP A 625 17.43 12.56 -43.77
N LYS A 626 16.79 11.50 -44.22
CA LYS A 626 16.39 10.31 -43.45
C LYS A 626 17.53 9.71 -42.62
N TRP A 627 18.74 9.62 -43.20
CA TRP A 627 19.89 8.94 -42.60
C TRP A 627 20.60 9.79 -41.53
N ASN A 628 20.14 11.02 -41.39
CA ASN A 628 20.53 11.94 -40.34
C ASN A 628 19.35 12.31 -39.41
N ARG A 629 18.27 11.53 -39.46
CA ARG A 629 17.13 11.64 -38.50
C ARG A 629 16.93 10.37 -37.74
N ALA A 630 16.75 10.50 -36.43
CA ALA A 630 16.35 9.45 -35.50
C ALA A 630 15.02 9.82 -34.80
N MET A 631 14.24 8.84 -34.44
CA MET A 631 13.11 9.01 -33.56
C MET A 631 13.20 7.99 -32.43
N ALA A 632 13.00 8.46 -31.21
CA ALA A 632 12.92 7.63 -30.01
C ALA A 632 11.95 8.21 -29.00
N GLY A 633 11.52 7.41 -28.06
CA GLY A 633 10.65 7.90 -26.98
C GLY A 633 10.51 6.93 -25.83
N LEU A 634 10.14 7.47 -24.68
CA LEU A 634 9.86 6.70 -23.48
C LEU A 634 8.36 6.42 -23.38
N SER A 635 7.97 5.22 -22.91
CA SER A 635 6.59 4.87 -22.63
C SER A 635 5.64 5.17 -23.79
N MET A 636 4.68 6.10 -23.62
CA MET A 636 3.80 6.58 -24.68
C MET A 636 4.60 7.10 -25.90
N GLY A 637 5.66 7.88 -25.66
CA GLY A 637 6.54 8.37 -26.74
C GLY A 637 7.22 7.24 -27.50
N GLY A 638 7.46 6.08 -26.88
CA GLY A 638 7.87 4.86 -27.55
C GLY A 638 6.75 4.28 -28.43
N MET A 639 5.50 4.34 -27.97
CA MET A 639 4.34 3.94 -28.80
C MET A 639 4.18 4.88 -30.01
N GLU A 640 4.32 6.20 -29.83
CA GLU A 640 4.36 7.17 -30.93
C GLU A 640 5.48 6.82 -31.92
N THR A 641 6.67 6.60 -31.39
CA THR A 641 7.83 6.22 -32.20
C THR A 641 7.56 4.97 -33.02
N LYS A 642 7.03 3.92 -32.41
CA LYS A 642 6.68 2.67 -33.11
C LYS A 642 5.68 2.91 -34.23
N LEU A 643 4.57 3.58 -33.93
CA LEU A 643 3.49 3.82 -34.88
C LEU A 643 3.96 4.68 -36.06
N ILE A 644 4.66 5.77 -35.77
CA ILE A 644 5.09 6.74 -36.80
C ILE A 644 6.19 6.13 -37.67
N THR A 645 7.20 5.47 -37.10
CA THR A 645 8.30 4.89 -37.89
C THR A 645 7.85 3.74 -38.78
N LEU A 646 6.84 2.96 -38.39
CA LEU A 646 6.23 1.91 -39.21
C LEU A 646 5.36 2.48 -40.35
N ARG A 647 4.70 3.62 -40.12
CA ARG A 647 3.86 4.29 -41.14
C ARG A 647 4.69 5.13 -42.12
N ARG A 648 5.74 5.78 -41.62
CA ARG A 648 6.56 6.73 -42.33
C ARG A 648 8.04 6.30 -42.35
N PRO A 649 8.36 5.09 -42.85
CA PRO A 649 9.70 4.53 -42.81
C PRO A 649 10.72 5.33 -43.67
N GLU A 650 10.25 6.22 -44.54
CA GLU A 650 11.06 7.12 -45.35
C GLU A 650 11.60 8.33 -44.59
N VAL A 651 11.12 8.63 -43.37
CA VAL A 651 11.49 9.83 -42.61
C VAL A 651 12.66 9.63 -41.67
N PHE A 652 12.71 8.48 -40.96
CA PHE A 652 13.67 8.20 -39.90
C PHE A 652 14.55 7.00 -40.24
N GLY A 653 15.87 7.13 -40.14
CA GLY A 653 16.82 6.05 -40.34
C GLY A 653 17.24 5.29 -39.09
N TYR A 654 16.85 5.75 -37.89
CA TYR A 654 17.16 5.15 -36.58
C TYR A 654 15.94 5.21 -35.67
N TRP A 655 15.64 4.10 -35.01
CA TRP A 655 14.42 3.94 -34.21
C TRP A 655 14.73 3.47 -32.79
N GLY A 656 14.11 4.06 -31.77
CA GLY A 656 14.37 3.72 -30.36
C GLY A 656 13.10 3.62 -29.54
N LEU A 657 12.88 2.49 -28.87
CA LEU A 657 11.76 2.26 -27.94
C LEU A 657 12.31 2.09 -26.52
N LEU A 658 11.96 3.00 -25.61
CA LEU A 658 12.37 3.01 -24.22
C LEU A 658 11.14 2.74 -23.36
N SER A 659 10.99 1.50 -22.87
CA SER A 659 9.76 1.03 -22.19
C SER A 659 8.47 1.32 -22.98
N GLY A 660 8.55 1.36 -24.30
CA GLY A 660 7.47 1.82 -25.21
C GLY A 660 6.98 0.75 -26.18
N GLY A 661 7.22 -0.51 -25.89
CA GLY A 661 6.85 -1.63 -26.75
C GLY A 661 8.05 -2.27 -27.44
N GLN A 662 7.79 -3.03 -28.48
CA GLN A 662 8.75 -3.83 -29.25
C GLN A 662 8.34 -3.84 -30.71
N TYR A 663 9.33 -3.94 -31.60
CA TYR A 663 9.08 -4.23 -33.00
C TYR A 663 9.02 -5.74 -33.25
N ALA A 664 8.17 -6.16 -34.17
CA ALA A 664 8.23 -7.50 -34.73
C ALA A 664 8.80 -7.44 -36.17
N PRO A 665 9.66 -8.39 -36.60
CA PRO A 665 10.23 -8.36 -37.94
C PRO A 665 9.20 -8.23 -39.06
N GLU A 666 8.04 -8.85 -38.92
CA GLU A 666 6.95 -8.83 -39.90
C GLU A 666 6.22 -7.47 -40.00
N GLU A 667 6.38 -6.59 -39.02
CA GLU A 667 5.82 -5.24 -39.06
C GLU A 667 6.65 -4.30 -39.95
N ILE A 668 7.95 -4.60 -40.15
CA ILE A 668 8.90 -3.76 -40.89
C ILE A 668 8.98 -4.29 -42.33
N LYS A 669 8.48 -3.49 -43.28
CA LYS A 669 8.31 -3.94 -44.67
C LYS A 669 9.64 -4.11 -45.43
N ASP A 670 10.66 -3.32 -45.09
CA ASP A 670 11.95 -3.32 -45.73
C ASP A 670 13.09 -3.25 -44.71
N PRO A 671 13.93 -4.31 -44.58
CA PRO A 671 15.06 -4.30 -43.65
C PRO A 671 16.08 -3.18 -43.92
N LYS A 672 16.14 -2.66 -45.13
CA LYS A 672 17.01 -1.53 -45.46
C LYS A 672 16.40 -0.17 -45.09
N ALA A 673 15.17 -0.14 -44.62
CA ALA A 673 14.50 1.09 -44.22
C ALA A 673 15.06 1.71 -42.95
N VAL A 674 15.76 0.94 -42.10
CA VAL A 674 16.31 1.39 -40.81
C VAL A 674 17.74 0.92 -40.63
N LYS A 675 18.61 1.80 -40.14
CA LYS A 675 20.04 1.48 -39.86
C LYS A 675 20.21 0.86 -38.46
N VAL A 676 19.48 1.31 -37.47
CA VAL A 676 19.56 0.84 -36.08
C VAL A 676 18.17 0.81 -35.47
N ILE A 677 17.86 -0.28 -34.81
CA ILE A 677 16.71 -0.40 -33.92
C ILE A 677 17.26 -0.59 -32.50
N PHE A 678 16.80 0.23 -31.57
CA PHE A 678 17.12 0.11 -30.14
C PHE A 678 15.86 -0.15 -29.34
N GLU A 679 15.90 -1.14 -28.45
CA GLU A 679 14.81 -1.43 -27.51
C GLU A 679 15.38 -1.57 -26.11
N GLY A 680 14.77 -0.88 -25.14
CA GLY A 680 15.22 -0.96 -23.75
C GLY A 680 14.10 -0.85 -22.74
N CYS A 681 14.30 -1.45 -21.57
CA CYS A 681 13.39 -1.32 -20.42
C CYS A 681 14.13 -1.58 -19.10
N GLY A 682 13.45 -1.38 -17.97
CA GLY A 682 13.92 -1.83 -16.66
C GLY A 682 13.81 -3.35 -16.51
N ASP A 683 14.64 -3.94 -15.66
CA ASP A 683 14.59 -5.37 -15.37
C ASP A 683 13.32 -5.77 -14.57
N LYS A 684 12.71 -4.80 -13.90
CA LYS A 684 11.42 -4.96 -13.20
C LYS A 684 10.19 -4.79 -14.12
N GLU A 685 10.38 -4.60 -15.43
CA GLU A 685 9.30 -4.46 -16.42
C GLU A 685 9.11 -5.77 -17.22
N ASN A 686 9.52 -5.77 -18.49
CA ASN A 686 9.43 -6.96 -19.39
C ASN A 686 10.77 -7.26 -20.08
N PRO A 687 11.82 -7.59 -19.36
CA PRO A 687 13.15 -7.85 -19.96
C PRO A 687 13.15 -9.05 -20.92
N ALA A 688 12.34 -10.08 -20.65
CA ALA A 688 12.24 -11.24 -21.51
C ALA A 688 11.66 -10.89 -22.88
N GLY A 689 10.66 -10.01 -22.94
CA GLY A 689 10.09 -9.53 -24.19
C GLY A 689 11.09 -8.76 -25.04
N ILE A 690 11.83 -7.82 -24.43
CA ILE A 690 12.89 -7.06 -25.14
C ILE A 690 13.96 -8.00 -25.69
N ASN A 691 14.47 -8.92 -24.88
CA ASN A 691 15.50 -9.87 -25.32
C ASN A 691 15.00 -10.74 -26.48
N LYS A 692 13.74 -11.20 -26.43
CA LYS A 692 13.13 -11.97 -27.51
C LYS A 692 13.00 -11.15 -28.79
N SER A 693 12.43 -9.95 -28.71
CA SER A 693 12.25 -9.07 -29.87
C SER A 693 13.57 -8.76 -30.56
N VAL A 694 14.57 -8.37 -29.79
CA VAL A 694 15.92 -8.07 -30.33
C VAL A 694 16.56 -9.30 -31.00
N ALA A 695 16.36 -10.49 -30.43
CA ALA A 695 16.86 -11.74 -31.05
C ALA A 695 16.14 -12.03 -32.38
N ASP A 696 14.81 -11.89 -32.41
CA ASP A 696 14.01 -12.10 -33.62
C ASP A 696 14.37 -11.10 -34.72
N LEU A 697 14.54 -9.82 -34.37
CA LEU A 697 14.99 -8.76 -35.30
C LEU A 697 16.37 -9.07 -35.87
N LYS A 698 17.35 -9.47 -35.05
CA LYS A 698 18.67 -9.87 -35.51
C LYS A 698 18.62 -11.08 -36.44
N ALA A 699 17.80 -12.09 -36.11
CA ALA A 699 17.59 -13.27 -36.96
C ALA A 699 17.01 -12.89 -38.33
N ALA A 700 16.18 -11.85 -38.40
CA ALA A 700 15.62 -11.29 -39.62
C ALA A 700 16.56 -10.32 -40.35
N GLY A 701 17.78 -10.13 -39.88
CA GLY A 701 18.83 -9.32 -40.55
C GLY A 701 18.84 -7.83 -40.15
N TYR A 702 18.12 -7.41 -39.10
CA TYR A 702 18.15 -6.04 -38.62
C TYR A 702 19.34 -5.80 -37.67
N ASN A 703 19.91 -4.59 -37.73
CA ASN A 703 20.87 -4.12 -36.74
C ASN A 703 20.14 -3.64 -35.48
N ALA A 704 19.70 -4.61 -34.68
CA ALA A 704 18.94 -4.39 -33.47
C ALA A 704 19.80 -4.48 -32.20
N HIS A 705 19.56 -3.60 -31.24
CA HIS A 705 20.25 -3.54 -29.96
C HIS A 705 19.24 -3.51 -28.82
N GLY A 706 19.50 -4.32 -27.80
CA GLY A 706 18.69 -4.36 -26.58
C GLY A 706 19.45 -3.86 -25.37
N PHE A 707 18.76 -3.24 -24.45
CA PHE A 707 19.31 -2.84 -23.17
C PHE A 707 18.30 -3.09 -22.03
N ILE A 708 18.76 -3.73 -20.97
CA ILE A 708 17.98 -3.93 -19.74
C ILE A 708 18.66 -3.13 -18.63
N SER A 709 17.93 -2.18 -18.07
CA SER A 709 18.40 -1.36 -16.95
C SER A 709 18.22 -2.11 -15.64
N GLU A 710 19.31 -2.53 -15.04
CA GLU A 710 19.32 -3.32 -13.80
C GLU A 710 18.80 -2.52 -12.60
N GLY A 711 17.98 -3.15 -11.76
CA GLY A 711 17.44 -2.59 -10.53
C GLY A 711 16.34 -1.55 -10.71
N THR A 712 15.86 -1.31 -11.93
CA THR A 712 14.92 -0.24 -12.25
C THR A 712 13.62 -0.74 -12.89
N ALA A 713 12.57 0.10 -12.82
CA ALA A 713 11.25 -0.14 -13.38
C ALA A 713 10.93 0.89 -14.49
N HIS A 714 9.67 1.26 -14.61
CA HIS A 714 9.14 2.25 -15.57
C HIS A 714 9.37 3.68 -15.06
N GLU A 715 10.62 4.16 -15.13
CA GLU A 715 11.08 5.38 -14.46
C GLU A 715 12.26 6.08 -15.16
N PHE A 716 12.55 7.32 -14.74
CA PHE A 716 13.56 8.14 -15.43
C PHE A 716 14.97 7.56 -15.41
N LEU A 717 15.39 6.83 -14.38
CA LEU A 717 16.73 6.23 -14.39
C LEU A 717 16.86 5.17 -15.51
N THR A 718 15.82 4.36 -15.73
CA THR A 718 15.73 3.44 -16.88
C THR A 718 15.94 4.19 -18.18
N TRP A 719 15.23 5.30 -18.40
CA TRP A 719 15.27 6.03 -19.67
C TRP A 719 16.53 6.85 -19.85
N ARG A 720 17.11 7.41 -18.77
CA ARG A 720 18.43 8.03 -18.78
C ARG A 720 19.50 7.04 -19.22
N ARG A 721 19.50 5.82 -18.68
CA ARG A 721 20.42 4.75 -19.07
C ARG A 721 20.17 4.29 -20.50
N CYS A 722 18.92 4.14 -20.92
CA CYS A 722 18.57 3.83 -22.31
C CYS A 722 19.13 4.90 -23.28
N LEU A 723 18.98 6.19 -22.96
CA LEU A 723 19.56 7.26 -23.77
C LEU A 723 21.08 7.17 -23.83
N ARG A 724 21.75 6.91 -22.70
CA ARG A 724 23.21 6.71 -22.63
C ARG A 724 23.69 5.59 -23.56
N GLU A 725 22.97 4.46 -23.59
CA GLU A 725 23.34 3.29 -24.41
C GLU A 725 22.93 3.45 -25.87
N MET A 726 21.85 4.12 -26.16
CA MET A 726 21.33 4.35 -27.52
C MET A 726 22.14 5.41 -28.26
N ALA A 727 22.46 6.54 -27.65
CA ALA A 727 23.08 7.68 -28.32
C ALA A 727 24.39 7.33 -29.09
N PRO A 728 25.28 6.48 -28.55
CA PRO A 728 26.50 6.05 -29.27
C PRO A 728 26.21 5.21 -30.52
N LEU A 729 25.01 4.69 -30.71
CA LEU A 729 24.65 3.88 -31.88
C LEU A 729 24.15 4.74 -33.05
N LEU A 730 23.77 5.99 -32.76
CA LEU A 730 23.16 6.88 -33.73
C LEU A 730 24.22 7.58 -34.59
N PHE A 731 23.93 7.79 -35.89
CA PHE A 731 24.66 8.65 -36.81
C PHE A 731 26.16 8.33 -36.99
N LYS A 732 26.50 7.05 -36.85
CA LYS A 732 27.88 6.54 -37.10
C LYS A 732 28.31 6.65 -38.55
#